data_bfab6029a5d26006a6de347703c8b0f6
#
_entry.id   bfab6029a5d26006a6de347703c8b0f6
#
_cell.length_a   1.000
_cell.length_b   1.000
_cell.length_c   1.000
_cell.angle_alpha   90.00
_cell.angle_beta   90.00
_cell.angle_gamma   90.00
#
_symmetry.space_group_name_H-M   'P 1'
#
loop_
_entity.id
_entity.type
_entity.pdbx_description
1 polymer ?
#
loop_
_entity_poly.entity_id
_entity_poly.type
_entity_poly.pdbx_seq_one_letter_code
_entity_poly.pdbx_strand_id
1 'polypeptide(L)'
;MPHLKDEELGKKDDDHRLPPARSRFLPQLSKFPRPRRLIAAFIGFVLVYQFFKHMPTDLRPARERYDPRFRQQNPLPPPPNSPQSPVVPQIDIPSDSGMQGERNTGKLYDGRIKLYELASSLPPDKHPENVPSGAVMFAGSDLHCITDMLPLACRMARKQRNHVHLALFGKEEVSVDGIKQVNGIVESDCPIVWHDSRPDYAAQSTDDRVARSVKGGLGFIETYIAPEVIITGRKDWEDSFFFGGLERHLWEFGTPHIALPTTSRDLMWMASIDSTALKVWNDIRVDMVVHASQSAGSLVRLLRSLDAADYLGFTPKLTIELPPQIEQMDLLGQLNGLSQLKEHITLQRRIKPPFMDPVEASLRTVESFYPLNPGVSHLLILSPDTEVAPSFYHYLKYSILAYKQSARTSTSQLLGISLELPSTKSTTKEDPFLSPSPKANSGYIPSFLWQAPNSNAALYFGDKWAEFHSFLSHRLDSPEPKASIPSSEKLVSTRYPSFMEYLLEMMRAKGYYILYPSFPGTGASSLVTVHQDLSQTPEEFIQDTKDGVYENKDADDIEMMPPGKTPNQASTIMTLFDTFDLGLPNLEILPLLSFDGEELTQEKLTQQTKEYSQQFRTLHGGCSSDREGAGYSRSDLFCLEG
;
A
#
# COMPACT_ATOMS: atom_id res chain seq x y z
N MET A 1 36.76 -18.41 63.04
CA MET A 1 36.20 -17.63 64.16
C MET A 1 37.06 -16.39 64.34
N PRO A 2 36.54 -15.17 64.49
CA PRO A 2 35.20 -14.84 64.96
C PRO A 2 34.42 -13.78 64.13
N HIS A 3 33.15 -13.85 64.38
CA HIS A 3 32.13 -12.79 64.59
C HIS A 3 31.63 -11.92 63.44
N LEU A 4 30.45 -12.31 63.09
CA LEU A 4 29.37 -11.53 62.52
C LEU A 4 29.10 -10.26 63.37
N LYS A 5 28.83 -9.16 62.69
CA LYS A 5 27.94 -8.10 63.21
C LYS A 5 27.01 -7.69 62.08
N ASP A 6 25.74 -7.90 62.35
CA ASP A 6 24.59 -7.35 61.62
C ASP A 6 24.64 -5.81 61.79
N GLU A 7 24.62 -5.08 60.65
CA GLU A 7 24.25 -3.67 60.67
C GLU A 7 22.93 -3.52 59.91
N GLU A 8 21.92 -3.16 60.69
CA GLU A 8 20.59 -2.77 60.25
C GLU A 8 20.67 -1.62 59.27
N LEU A 9 20.15 -1.81 58.08
CA LEU A 9 19.87 -0.77 57.12
C LEU A 9 18.67 0.04 57.60
N GLY A 10 18.98 1.24 58.14
CA GLY A 10 17.99 2.21 58.54
C GLY A 10 17.07 2.62 57.38
N LYS A 11 15.77 2.40 57.58
CA LYS A 11 14.71 3.02 56.81
C LYS A 11 14.85 4.53 56.87
N LYS A 12 15.15 5.18 55.76
CA LYS A 12 14.92 6.60 55.55
C LYS A 12 13.49 6.78 55.02
N ASP A 13 12.59 7.12 55.91
CA ASP A 13 11.28 7.66 55.58
C ASP A 13 11.46 9.10 55.06
N ASP A 14 11.51 9.25 53.75
CA ASP A 14 11.36 10.56 53.12
C ASP A 14 9.87 10.89 53.02
N ASP A 15 9.37 11.52 54.08
CA ASP A 15 8.08 12.18 54.14
C ASP A 15 8.00 13.31 53.11
N HIS A 16 7.67 13.01 51.90
CA HIS A 16 7.12 13.98 50.95
C HIS A 16 5.66 14.26 51.31
N ARG A 17 5.47 15.22 52.23
CA ARG A 17 4.18 15.86 52.48
C ARG A 17 3.72 16.51 51.17
N LEU A 18 2.78 15.87 50.50
CA LEU A 18 1.96 16.51 49.49
C LEU A 18 1.23 17.70 50.10
N PRO A 19 1.22 18.87 49.46
CA PRO A 19 0.43 20.00 49.97
C PRO A 19 -1.04 19.60 49.99
N PRO A 20 -1.82 20.07 50.99
CA PRO A 20 -3.21 19.69 51.14
C PRO A 20 -3.98 20.08 49.87
N ALA A 21 -4.65 19.12 49.28
CA ALA A 21 -5.59 19.33 48.19
C ALA A 21 -6.61 20.38 48.66
N ARG A 22 -6.54 21.57 48.08
CA ARG A 22 -7.59 22.58 48.24
C ARG A 22 -8.87 21.95 47.73
N SER A 23 -9.76 21.64 48.67
CA SER A 23 -11.15 21.31 48.40
C SER A 23 -11.74 22.44 47.55
N ARG A 24 -11.87 22.22 46.26
CA ARG A 24 -12.63 23.11 45.41
C ARG A 24 -14.09 22.92 45.71
N PHE A 25 -14.56 23.87 46.52
CA PHE A 25 -15.86 24.48 46.41
C PHE A 25 -16.96 23.67 45.75
N LEU A 26 -17.78 23.08 46.59
CA LEU A 26 -19.19 22.95 46.28
C LEU A 26 -19.70 24.37 45.97
N PRO A 27 -20.32 24.62 44.81
CA PRO A 27 -20.97 25.89 44.60
C PRO A 27 -22.12 25.99 45.59
N GLN A 28 -22.05 26.98 46.46
CA GLN A 28 -23.17 27.36 47.31
C GLN A 28 -24.42 27.55 46.45
N LEU A 29 -25.40 26.71 46.68
CA LEU A 29 -26.80 26.87 46.24
C LEU A 29 -27.40 28.08 46.97
N SER A 30 -27.04 29.27 46.55
CA SER A 30 -27.69 30.49 47.03
C SER A 30 -27.55 31.62 46.02
N LYS A 31 -28.18 31.46 44.86
CA LYS A 31 -28.73 32.58 44.09
C LYS A 31 -29.95 32.01 43.33
N PHE A 32 -31.12 32.20 43.89
CA PHE A 32 -32.36 31.99 43.18
C PHE A 32 -32.26 32.67 41.81
N PRO A 33 -32.48 31.98 40.72
CA PRO A 33 -32.46 32.59 39.38
C PRO A 33 -33.56 33.69 39.40
N ARG A 34 -33.20 34.86 38.88
CA ARG A 34 -34.11 35.99 38.78
C ARG A 34 -35.39 35.49 38.13
N PRO A 35 -36.60 35.81 38.70
CA PRO A 35 -37.89 35.22 38.24
C PRO A 35 -38.09 35.33 36.72
N ARG A 36 -37.55 36.36 36.09
CA ARG A 36 -37.60 36.53 34.62
C ARG A 36 -36.88 35.40 33.83
N ARG A 37 -35.78 34.82 34.36
CA ARG A 37 -35.08 33.72 33.70
C ARG A 37 -35.82 32.39 33.84
N LEU A 38 -36.46 32.16 34.96
CA LEU A 38 -37.33 30.98 35.17
C LEU A 38 -38.57 31.03 34.27
N ILE A 39 -39.18 32.23 34.14
CA ILE A 39 -40.30 32.43 33.22
C ILE A 39 -39.89 32.21 31.76
N ALA A 40 -38.73 32.74 31.36
CA ALA A 40 -38.21 32.50 30.01
C ALA A 40 -37.89 31.04 29.73
N ALA A 41 -37.30 30.31 30.68
CA ALA A 41 -37.02 28.87 30.57
C ALA A 41 -38.32 28.07 30.49
N PHE A 42 -39.35 28.45 31.30
CA PHE A 42 -40.64 27.80 31.24
C PHE A 42 -41.37 28.05 29.90
N ILE A 43 -41.34 29.27 29.37
CA ILE A 43 -41.87 29.60 28.08
C ILE A 43 -41.17 28.80 26.96
N GLY A 44 -39.81 28.72 27.04
CA GLY A 44 -39.03 27.89 26.11
C GLY A 44 -39.42 26.41 26.15
N PHE A 45 -39.61 25.87 27.34
CA PHE A 45 -40.06 24.49 27.52
C PHE A 45 -41.49 24.26 26.98
N VAL A 46 -42.39 25.19 27.20
CA VAL A 46 -43.77 25.11 26.65
C VAL A 46 -43.76 25.20 25.12
N LEU A 47 -42.93 26.05 24.54
CA LEU A 47 -42.77 26.14 23.07
C LEU A 47 -42.22 24.86 22.46
N VAL A 48 -41.21 24.26 23.07
CA VAL A 48 -40.62 22.99 22.65
C VAL A 48 -41.66 21.86 22.78
N TYR A 49 -42.41 21.82 23.90
CA TYR A 49 -43.48 20.85 24.09
C TYR A 49 -44.61 21.02 23.07
N GLN A 50 -45.02 22.25 22.78
CA GLN A 50 -46.02 22.54 21.74
C GLN A 50 -45.54 22.16 20.35
N PHE A 51 -44.26 22.40 20.06
CA PHE A 51 -43.66 21.99 18.78
C PHE A 51 -43.73 20.47 18.59
N PHE A 52 -43.30 19.69 19.57
CA PHE A 52 -43.40 18.22 19.49
C PHE A 52 -44.83 17.70 19.49
N LYS A 53 -45.74 18.35 20.23
CA LYS A 53 -47.14 17.96 20.28
C LYS A 53 -47.89 18.22 18.98
N HIS A 54 -47.52 19.29 18.26
CA HIS A 54 -48.15 19.66 17.00
C HIS A 54 -47.34 19.36 15.77
N MET A 55 -46.20 18.61 15.94
CA MET A 55 -45.46 18.08 14.82
C MET A 55 -46.38 17.11 14.05
N PRO A 56 -46.66 17.38 12.77
CA PRO A 56 -47.52 16.46 12.00
C PRO A 56 -46.81 15.12 11.84
N THR A 57 -47.22 14.15 12.67
CA THR A 57 -46.78 12.76 12.56
C THR A 57 -47.61 11.99 11.55
N ASP A 58 -48.05 12.66 10.46
CA ASP A 58 -48.77 12.04 9.37
C ASP A 58 -47.89 11.17 8.46
N LEU A 59 -46.70 10.91 8.88
CA LEU A 59 -45.89 9.87 8.26
C LEU A 59 -46.44 8.51 8.71
N ARG A 60 -47.30 7.93 7.85
CA ARG A 60 -47.72 6.53 8.03
C ARG A 60 -46.51 5.67 8.31
N PRO A 61 -46.58 4.68 9.21
CA PRO A 61 -45.50 3.76 9.48
C PRO A 61 -44.93 3.22 8.17
N ALA A 62 -43.58 3.13 8.06
CA ALA A 62 -42.91 2.65 6.86
C ALA A 62 -43.46 1.31 6.35
N ARG A 63 -43.99 0.51 7.27
CA ARG A 63 -44.68 -0.77 7.03
C ARG A 63 -45.88 -0.65 6.12
N GLU A 64 -46.66 0.45 6.16
CA GLU A 64 -47.83 0.67 5.32
C GLU A 64 -47.51 1.29 3.96
N ARG A 65 -46.37 1.92 3.81
CA ARG A 65 -45.94 2.52 2.52
C ARG A 65 -45.44 1.49 1.51
N TYR A 66 -44.96 0.35 1.96
CA TYR A 66 -44.34 -0.68 1.14
C TYR A 66 -45.06 -2.02 1.16
N ASP A 67 -46.33 -2.06 1.59
CA ASP A 67 -47.13 -3.28 1.50
C ASP A 67 -47.51 -3.54 0.02
N PRO A 68 -46.96 -4.59 -0.62
CA PRO A 68 -47.23 -4.90 -2.02
C PRO A 68 -48.73 -5.20 -2.30
N ARG A 69 -49.58 -5.39 -1.26
CA ARG A 69 -51.00 -5.60 -1.41
C ARG A 69 -51.77 -4.36 -1.88
N PHE A 70 -51.21 -3.16 -1.72
CA PHE A 70 -51.83 -1.92 -2.21
C PHE A 70 -51.50 -1.60 -3.67
N ARG A 71 -50.60 -2.33 -4.33
CA ARG A 71 -50.30 -2.20 -5.77
C ARG A 71 -51.31 -2.90 -6.68
N GLN A 72 -52.29 -3.65 -6.14
CA GLN A 72 -53.21 -4.46 -6.92
C GLN A 72 -54.54 -3.78 -7.24
N GLN A 73 -54.64 -2.47 -7.32
CA GLN A 73 -55.91 -1.84 -7.69
C GLN A 73 -56.07 -1.43 -9.17
N ASN A 74 -55.20 -1.83 -10.05
CA ASN A 74 -55.47 -1.77 -11.51
C ASN A 74 -54.74 -2.91 -12.25
N PRO A 75 -55.37 -4.04 -12.53
CA PRO A 75 -54.80 -5.06 -13.41
C PRO A 75 -54.91 -4.64 -14.87
N LEU A 76 -53.78 -4.35 -15.49
CA LEU A 76 -53.65 -4.33 -16.95
C LEU A 76 -53.71 -5.78 -17.45
N PRO A 77 -54.38 -6.08 -18.59
CA PRO A 77 -54.44 -7.42 -19.14
C PRO A 77 -53.06 -7.87 -19.62
N PRO A 78 -52.69 -9.16 -19.45
CA PRO A 78 -51.39 -9.69 -19.84
C PRO A 78 -51.22 -9.69 -21.38
N PRO A 79 -50.03 -9.35 -21.87
CA PRO A 79 -49.71 -9.51 -23.29
C PRO A 79 -49.59 -11.00 -23.63
N PRO A 80 -49.98 -11.42 -24.82
CA PRO A 80 -49.83 -12.80 -25.25
C PRO A 80 -48.35 -13.08 -25.60
N ASN A 81 -47.84 -14.24 -25.11
CA ASN A 81 -46.47 -14.78 -25.28
C ASN A 81 -45.41 -14.20 -24.32
N SER A 82 -45.44 -14.68 -23.08
CA SER A 82 -44.31 -14.53 -22.16
C SER A 82 -43.30 -15.66 -22.39
N PRO A 83 -42.01 -15.36 -22.53
CA PRO A 83 -40.97 -16.37 -22.40
C PRO A 83 -40.98 -16.97 -20.99
N GLN A 84 -40.55 -18.22 -20.88
CA GLN A 84 -40.51 -18.96 -19.62
C GLN A 84 -39.83 -18.13 -18.52
N SER A 85 -40.45 -18.05 -17.36
CA SER A 85 -39.89 -17.34 -16.19
C SER A 85 -38.47 -17.83 -15.87
N PRO A 86 -37.54 -16.94 -15.57
CA PRO A 86 -36.18 -17.35 -15.22
C PRO A 86 -36.19 -18.23 -13.96
N VAL A 87 -35.35 -19.27 -13.98
CA VAL A 87 -35.21 -20.18 -12.83
C VAL A 87 -34.65 -19.38 -11.67
N VAL A 88 -35.42 -19.22 -10.63
CA VAL A 88 -35.04 -18.52 -9.40
C VAL A 88 -34.00 -19.38 -8.67
N PRO A 89 -32.79 -18.87 -8.39
CA PRO A 89 -31.82 -19.60 -7.60
C PRO A 89 -32.37 -19.96 -6.23
N GLN A 90 -32.37 -21.24 -5.88
CA GLN A 90 -32.73 -21.75 -4.55
C GLN A 90 -31.47 -22.36 -3.93
N ILE A 91 -31.22 -21.99 -2.69
CA ILE A 91 -30.09 -22.54 -1.91
C ILE A 91 -30.72 -23.58 -0.96
N ASP A 92 -30.55 -24.87 -1.28
CA ASP A 92 -30.90 -25.96 -0.39
C ASP A 92 -29.65 -26.31 0.45
N ILE A 93 -29.55 -25.68 1.63
CA ILE A 93 -28.51 -26.02 2.62
C ILE A 93 -29.20 -26.80 3.73
N PRO A 94 -28.68 -27.99 4.16
CA PRO A 94 -29.21 -28.70 5.29
C PRO A 94 -29.14 -27.82 6.53
N SER A 95 -30.24 -27.64 7.23
CA SER A 95 -30.32 -26.98 8.53
C SER A 95 -29.69 -27.88 9.58
N ASP A 96 -28.49 -27.52 10.01
CA ASP A 96 -27.85 -28.15 11.19
C ASP A 96 -28.52 -27.55 12.45
N SER A 97 -29.40 -28.32 13.04
CA SER A 97 -30.17 -27.96 14.23
C SER A 97 -29.35 -28.21 15.49
N GLY A 98 -28.77 -27.15 16.03
CA GLY A 98 -28.15 -27.24 17.34
C GLY A 98 -27.49 -25.98 17.86
N MET A 99 -28.25 -25.08 18.46
CA MET A 99 -28.01 -24.50 19.79
C MET A 99 -29.00 -23.39 20.09
N GLN A 100 -29.89 -23.68 21.06
CA GLN A 100 -30.85 -22.74 21.62
C GLN A 100 -30.15 -21.77 22.57
N GLY A 101 -30.28 -20.48 22.27
CA GLY A 101 -30.07 -19.37 23.20
C GLY A 101 -31.29 -18.46 23.12
N GLU A 102 -32.21 -18.57 24.06
CA GLU A 102 -33.41 -17.73 24.16
C GLU A 102 -33.04 -16.26 24.40
N ARG A 103 -33.38 -15.40 23.44
CA ARG A 103 -33.70 -13.99 23.70
C ARG A 103 -35.02 -13.66 22.99
N ASN A 104 -35.97 -13.15 23.78
CA ASN A 104 -37.27 -12.63 23.35
C ASN A 104 -37.12 -11.48 22.35
N THR A 105 -37.09 -11.81 21.07
CA THR A 105 -37.29 -10.89 19.96
C THR A 105 -38.25 -11.57 18.99
N GLY A 106 -39.15 -10.82 18.36
CA GLY A 106 -40.14 -11.37 17.43
C GLY A 106 -39.50 -12.39 16.49
N LYS A 107 -40.18 -13.50 16.22
CA LYS A 107 -39.63 -14.65 15.47
C LYS A 107 -39.01 -14.18 14.16
N LEU A 108 -37.67 -14.11 14.11
CA LEU A 108 -36.94 -13.86 12.88
C LEU A 108 -37.08 -15.07 11.95
N TYR A 109 -37.14 -14.79 10.66
CA TYR A 109 -37.31 -15.80 9.64
C TYR A 109 -35.98 -16.50 9.32
N ASP A 110 -35.98 -17.83 9.41
CA ASP A 110 -34.80 -18.68 9.09
C ASP A 110 -35.21 -19.80 8.09
N GLY A 111 -36.08 -19.49 7.16
CA GLY A 111 -36.54 -20.41 6.12
C GLY A 111 -35.63 -20.48 4.90
N ARG A 112 -36.09 -21.15 3.85
CA ARG A 112 -35.38 -21.25 2.56
C ARG A 112 -35.04 -19.87 2.02
N ILE A 113 -33.86 -19.80 1.37
CA ILE A 113 -33.32 -18.56 0.77
C ILE A 113 -33.71 -18.55 -0.70
N LYS A 114 -34.25 -17.40 -1.15
CA LYS A 114 -34.51 -17.14 -2.56
C LYS A 114 -33.94 -15.79 -2.94
N LEU A 115 -33.21 -15.75 -4.05
CA LEU A 115 -32.51 -14.58 -4.57
C LEU A 115 -33.15 -14.17 -5.91
N TYR A 116 -34.37 -13.60 -5.82
CA TYR A 116 -35.14 -13.29 -7.02
C TYR A 116 -34.48 -12.23 -7.92
N GLU A 117 -33.99 -11.16 -7.32
CA GLU A 117 -33.40 -10.04 -8.05
C GLU A 117 -32.04 -10.42 -8.65
N LEU A 118 -31.25 -11.23 -7.94
CA LEU A 118 -29.98 -11.74 -8.47
C LEU A 118 -30.19 -12.54 -9.76
N ALA A 119 -31.19 -13.40 -9.79
CA ALA A 119 -31.51 -14.22 -10.96
C ALA A 119 -31.79 -13.38 -12.23
N SER A 120 -32.39 -12.20 -12.06
CA SER A 120 -32.71 -11.30 -13.17
C SER A 120 -31.49 -10.56 -13.73
N SER A 121 -30.43 -10.38 -12.94
CA SER A 121 -29.24 -9.64 -13.28
C SER A 121 -28.08 -10.50 -13.79
N LEU A 122 -28.17 -11.83 -13.63
CA LEU A 122 -27.15 -12.76 -14.12
C LEU A 122 -27.35 -13.10 -15.60
N PRO A 123 -26.27 -13.36 -16.35
CA PRO A 123 -26.37 -13.85 -17.73
C PRO A 123 -27.19 -15.14 -17.82
N PRO A 124 -27.95 -15.37 -18.91
CA PRO A 124 -28.80 -16.57 -19.03
C PRO A 124 -27.98 -17.86 -19.19
N ASP A 125 -26.77 -17.79 -19.72
CA ASP A 125 -25.92 -18.93 -20.04
C ASP A 125 -24.74 -19.09 -19.08
N LYS A 126 -24.54 -20.31 -18.58
CA LYS A 126 -23.42 -20.69 -17.70
C LYS A 126 -22.12 -20.96 -18.46
N HIS A 127 -21.85 -20.30 -19.56
CA HIS A 127 -20.62 -20.57 -20.33
C HIS A 127 -19.51 -19.61 -19.95
N PRO A 128 -18.46 -20.09 -19.21
CA PRO A 128 -17.32 -19.26 -18.86
C PRO A 128 -16.53 -18.74 -20.08
N GLU A 129 -16.71 -19.38 -21.26
CA GLU A 129 -16.11 -18.92 -22.52
C GLU A 129 -16.67 -17.58 -23.03
N ASN A 130 -17.84 -17.18 -22.58
CA ASN A 130 -18.48 -15.91 -22.94
C ASN A 130 -18.37 -14.82 -21.87
N VAL A 131 -17.75 -15.13 -20.72
CA VAL A 131 -17.52 -14.13 -19.67
C VAL A 131 -16.30 -13.30 -20.06
N PRO A 132 -16.42 -11.99 -20.22
CA PRO A 132 -15.26 -11.14 -20.48
C PRO A 132 -14.23 -11.33 -19.37
N SER A 133 -12.96 -11.62 -19.74
CA SER A 133 -11.87 -11.61 -18.78
C SER A 133 -11.74 -10.22 -18.16
N GLY A 134 -11.37 -10.15 -16.88
CA GLY A 134 -11.19 -8.87 -16.19
C GLY A 134 -12.39 -8.40 -15.39
N ALA A 135 -13.25 -9.30 -14.93
CA ALA A 135 -14.36 -8.95 -14.04
C ALA A 135 -13.86 -8.62 -12.62
N VAL A 136 -14.25 -7.46 -12.11
CA VAL A 136 -14.01 -7.00 -10.74
C VAL A 136 -15.34 -6.84 -10.04
N MET A 137 -15.50 -7.50 -8.90
CA MET A 137 -16.73 -7.47 -8.09
C MET A 137 -16.54 -6.58 -6.87
N PHE A 138 -17.34 -5.52 -6.76
CA PHE A 138 -17.52 -4.82 -5.51
C PHE A 138 -18.69 -5.47 -4.75
N ALA A 139 -18.51 -5.72 -3.46
CA ALA A 139 -19.54 -6.38 -2.65
C ALA A 139 -19.65 -5.71 -1.27
N GLY A 140 -20.87 -5.51 -0.79
CA GLY A 140 -21.11 -4.91 0.52
C GLY A 140 -22.53 -5.17 1.02
N SER A 141 -22.71 -5.05 2.32
CA SER A 141 -24.01 -5.20 3.01
C SER A 141 -24.49 -3.88 3.60
N ASP A 142 -23.61 -3.08 4.13
CA ASP A 142 -23.93 -1.80 4.73
C ASP A 142 -23.99 -0.68 3.68
N LEU A 143 -25.03 0.16 3.75
CA LEU A 143 -25.24 1.24 2.79
C LEU A 143 -24.14 2.31 2.82
N HIS A 144 -23.52 2.53 3.98
CA HIS A 144 -22.40 3.45 4.11
C HIS A 144 -21.17 2.92 3.36
N CYS A 145 -20.87 1.62 3.51
CA CYS A 145 -19.80 0.96 2.75
C CYS A 145 -20.07 1.01 1.25
N ILE A 146 -21.30 0.73 0.83
CA ILE A 146 -21.68 0.83 -0.59
C ILE A 146 -21.48 2.25 -1.12
N THR A 147 -21.97 3.26 -0.39
CA THR A 147 -21.83 4.67 -0.78
C THR A 147 -20.36 5.11 -0.86
N ASP A 148 -19.51 4.65 0.06
CA ASP A 148 -18.06 4.91 0.02
C ASP A 148 -17.39 4.26 -1.21
N MET A 149 -17.74 3.01 -1.55
CA MET A 149 -17.12 2.29 -2.67
C MET A 149 -17.57 2.78 -4.06
N LEU A 150 -18.77 3.36 -4.17
CA LEU A 150 -19.35 3.76 -5.46
C LEU A 150 -18.46 4.68 -6.31
N PRO A 151 -17.84 5.75 -5.78
CA PRO A 151 -16.96 6.62 -6.57
C PRO A 151 -15.80 5.84 -7.19
N LEU A 152 -15.19 4.90 -6.46
CA LEU A 152 -14.11 4.06 -6.95
C LEU A 152 -14.61 3.10 -8.03
N ALA A 153 -15.72 2.40 -7.79
CA ALA A 153 -16.33 1.47 -8.73
C ALA A 153 -16.72 2.18 -10.05
N CYS A 154 -17.41 3.33 -9.96
CA CYS A 154 -17.80 4.11 -11.14
C CYS A 154 -16.57 4.59 -11.94
N ARG A 155 -15.53 5.05 -11.25
CA ARG A 155 -14.30 5.49 -11.90
C ARG A 155 -13.58 4.33 -12.57
N MET A 156 -13.51 3.16 -11.92
CA MET A 156 -12.92 1.94 -12.49
C MET A 156 -13.68 1.51 -13.76
N ALA A 157 -15.00 1.54 -13.75
CA ALA A 157 -15.82 1.22 -14.90
C ALA A 157 -15.59 2.21 -16.06
N ARG A 158 -15.50 3.51 -15.78
CA ARG A 158 -15.20 4.54 -16.80
C ARG A 158 -13.83 4.38 -17.47
N LYS A 159 -12.82 3.86 -16.74
CA LYS A 159 -11.50 3.57 -17.29
C LYS A 159 -11.51 2.39 -18.28
N GLN A 160 -12.56 1.59 -18.31
CA GLN A 160 -12.74 0.45 -19.25
C GLN A 160 -11.57 -0.55 -19.24
N ARG A 161 -10.86 -0.66 -18.12
CA ARG A 161 -9.79 -1.65 -17.94
C ARG A 161 -10.34 -2.95 -17.39
N ASN A 162 -11.45 -2.86 -16.64
CA ASN A 162 -12.12 -3.95 -15.96
C ASN A 162 -13.62 -3.92 -16.27
N HIS A 163 -14.24 -5.10 -16.25
CA HIS A 163 -15.69 -5.22 -16.19
C HIS A 163 -16.13 -5.13 -14.73
N VAL A 164 -16.79 -4.03 -14.37
CA VAL A 164 -17.09 -3.73 -12.96
C VAL A 164 -18.52 -4.12 -12.62
N HIS A 165 -18.63 -4.96 -11.61
CA HIS A 165 -19.88 -5.43 -11.04
C HIS A 165 -19.99 -4.95 -9.59
N LEU A 166 -21.21 -4.70 -9.11
CA LEU A 166 -21.48 -4.39 -7.71
C LEU A 166 -22.61 -5.27 -7.20
N ALA A 167 -22.32 -6.07 -6.18
CA ALA A 167 -23.27 -6.95 -5.52
C ALA A 167 -23.71 -6.39 -4.17
N LEU A 168 -25.01 -6.24 -4.01
CA LEU A 168 -25.66 -5.74 -2.81
C LEU A 168 -26.14 -6.91 -1.95
N PHE A 169 -25.73 -6.92 -0.71
CA PHE A 169 -26.15 -7.88 0.31
C PHE A 169 -26.84 -7.16 1.47
N GLY A 170 -27.10 -7.86 2.57
CA GLY A 170 -27.59 -7.23 3.79
C GLY A 170 -29.10 -7.35 4.01
N LYS A 171 -29.60 -6.55 4.94
CA LYS A 171 -30.98 -6.56 5.40
C LYS A 171 -31.81 -5.34 5.02
N GLU A 172 -31.13 -4.32 4.49
CA GLU A 172 -31.77 -3.04 4.13
C GLU A 172 -32.74 -3.20 2.96
N GLU A 173 -33.92 -2.60 3.08
CA GLU A 173 -34.97 -2.72 2.07
C GLU A 173 -34.96 -1.58 1.02
N VAL A 174 -33.84 -0.86 0.91
CA VAL A 174 -33.69 0.20 -0.10
C VAL A 174 -33.50 -0.41 -1.48
N SER A 175 -34.23 0.01 -2.49
CA SER A 175 -34.08 -0.49 -3.86
C SER A 175 -32.75 -0.03 -4.48
N VAL A 176 -32.22 -0.81 -5.42
CA VAL A 176 -31.02 -0.43 -6.20
C VAL A 176 -31.22 0.92 -6.88
N ASP A 177 -32.38 1.18 -7.44
CA ASP A 177 -32.71 2.48 -8.06
C ASP A 177 -32.74 3.62 -7.05
N GLY A 178 -33.19 3.36 -5.82
CA GLY A 178 -33.15 4.32 -4.73
C GLY A 178 -31.70 4.67 -4.35
N ILE A 179 -30.81 3.67 -4.29
CA ILE A 179 -29.38 3.88 -4.02
C ILE A 179 -28.74 4.69 -5.15
N LYS A 180 -29.02 4.35 -6.41
CA LYS A 180 -28.55 5.13 -7.57
C LYS A 180 -29.00 6.58 -7.50
N GLN A 181 -30.27 6.82 -7.23
CA GLN A 181 -30.84 8.16 -7.18
C GLN A 181 -30.24 9.01 -6.05
N VAL A 182 -30.09 8.46 -4.85
CA VAL A 182 -29.53 9.18 -3.70
C VAL A 182 -28.07 9.54 -3.93
N ASN A 183 -27.31 8.68 -4.62
CA ASN A 183 -25.91 8.91 -4.94
C ASN A 183 -25.71 9.66 -6.28
N GLY A 184 -26.78 10.12 -6.93
CA GLY A 184 -26.68 10.86 -8.19
C GLY A 184 -26.08 10.05 -9.36
N ILE A 185 -26.26 8.74 -9.35
CA ILE A 185 -25.67 7.84 -10.36
C ILE A 185 -26.53 7.83 -11.61
N VAL A 186 -25.90 8.20 -12.74
CA VAL A 186 -26.48 8.09 -14.08
C VAL A 186 -25.73 6.97 -14.81
N GLU A 187 -26.43 6.11 -15.52
CA GLU A 187 -25.82 4.96 -16.22
C GLU A 187 -24.75 5.34 -17.22
N SER A 188 -24.89 6.51 -17.88
CA SER A 188 -23.85 7.03 -18.78
C SER A 188 -22.54 7.37 -18.08
N ASP A 189 -22.61 7.76 -16.80
CA ASP A 189 -21.45 8.23 -16.04
C ASP A 189 -20.83 7.13 -15.16
N CYS A 190 -21.62 6.09 -14.87
CA CYS A 190 -21.21 4.96 -14.04
C CYS A 190 -21.71 3.64 -14.62
N PRO A 191 -21.04 3.08 -15.63
CA PRO A 191 -21.46 1.87 -16.33
C PRO A 191 -21.09 0.60 -15.54
N ILE A 192 -21.57 0.47 -14.31
CA ILE A 192 -21.40 -0.73 -13.47
C ILE A 192 -22.64 -1.63 -13.61
N VAL A 193 -22.40 -2.95 -13.51
CA VAL A 193 -23.49 -3.93 -13.49
C VAL A 193 -23.89 -4.21 -12.06
N TRP A 194 -25.16 -3.97 -11.73
CA TRP A 194 -25.69 -4.13 -10.39
C TRP A 194 -26.32 -5.52 -10.19
N HIS A 195 -26.03 -6.13 -9.04
CA HIS A 195 -26.58 -7.41 -8.61
C HIS A 195 -27.20 -7.27 -7.22
N ASP A 196 -28.51 -7.42 -7.12
CA ASP A 196 -29.18 -7.45 -5.82
C ASP A 196 -29.21 -8.89 -5.30
N SER A 197 -28.27 -9.22 -4.41
CA SER A 197 -28.11 -10.53 -3.79
C SER A 197 -28.79 -10.65 -2.42
N ARG A 198 -29.67 -9.73 -2.07
CA ARG A 198 -30.39 -9.78 -0.81
C ARG A 198 -31.45 -10.91 -0.86
N PRO A 199 -31.60 -11.67 0.23
CA PRO A 199 -32.58 -12.75 0.27
C PRO A 199 -34.02 -12.19 0.36
N ASP A 200 -35.00 -13.00 0.00
CA ASP A 200 -36.39 -12.73 0.33
C ASP A 200 -36.53 -12.59 1.85
N TYR A 201 -37.38 -11.68 2.29
CA TYR A 201 -37.58 -11.31 3.72
C TYR A 201 -36.27 -10.89 4.42
N ALA A 202 -35.40 -10.14 3.73
CA ALA A 202 -34.08 -9.74 4.22
C ALA A 202 -34.14 -9.08 5.62
N ALA A 203 -35.02 -8.07 5.81
CA ALA A 203 -35.13 -7.34 7.06
C ALA A 203 -35.59 -8.19 8.26
N GLN A 204 -36.35 -9.26 8.01
CA GLN A 204 -36.82 -10.16 9.05
C GLN A 204 -35.92 -11.40 9.22
N SER A 205 -34.88 -11.53 8.45
CA SER A 205 -33.99 -12.69 8.47
C SER A 205 -33.07 -12.73 9.69
N THR A 206 -32.78 -13.94 10.15
CA THR A 206 -31.68 -14.15 11.11
C THR A 206 -30.35 -13.82 10.48
N ASP A 207 -29.33 -13.44 11.28
CA ASP A 207 -27.99 -13.14 10.80
C ASP A 207 -27.36 -14.36 10.09
N ASP A 208 -27.61 -15.57 10.62
CA ASP A 208 -27.12 -16.80 10.01
C ASP A 208 -27.77 -17.07 8.64
N ARG A 209 -29.08 -16.79 8.48
CA ARG A 209 -29.75 -16.89 7.19
C ARG A 209 -29.14 -15.91 6.18
N VAL A 210 -28.87 -14.67 6.59
CA VAL A 210 -28.23 -13.67 5.71
C VAL A 210 -26.79 -14.08 5.40
N ALA A 211 -26.02 -14.58 6.35
CA ALA A 211 -24.67 -15.09 6.09
C ALA A 211 -24.67 -16.26 5.07
N ARG A 212 -25.66 -17.16 5.17
CA ARG A 212 -25.84 -18.23 4.17
C ARG A 212 -26.26 -17.66 2.81
N SER A 213 -27.07 -16.59 2.77
CA SER A 213 -27.45 -15.93 1.51
C SER A 213 -26.26 -15.24 0.85
N VAL A 214 -25.35 -14.61 1.63
CA VAL A 214 -24.12 -14.01 1.11
C VAL A 214 -23.27 -15.09 0.43
N LYS A 215 -22.99 -16.20 1.13
CA LYS A 215 -22.23 -17.32 0.55
C LYS A 215 -22.88 -17.82 -0.75
N GLY A 216 -24.18 -18.05 -0.72
CA GLY A 216 -24.90 -18.59 -1.88
C GLY A 216 -24.98 -17.60 -3.05
N GLY A 217 -25.23 -16.33 -2.77
CA GLY A 217 -25.25 -15.27 -3.79
C GLY A 217 -23.91 -15.11 -4.48
N LEU A 218 -22.82 -15.06 -3.70
CA LEU A 218 -21.46 -15.05 -4.24
C LEU A 218 -21.16 -16.32 -5.05
N GLY A 219 -21.62 -17.49 -4.61
CA GLY A 219 -21.46 -18.74 -5.36
C GLY A 219 -22.17 -18.73 -6.72
N PHE A 220 -23.36 -18.12 -6.82
CA PHE A 220 -24.01 -17.90 -8.12
C PHE A 220 -23.24 -16.90 -8.98
N ILE A 221 -22.78 -15.79 -8.40
CA ILE A 221 -21.97 -14.80 -9.10
C ILE A 221 -20.67 -15.45 -9.61
N GLU A 222 -20.01 -16.27 -8.81
CA GLU A 222 -18.83 -17.03 -9.23
C GLU A 222 -19.12 -17.94 -10.44
N THR A 223 -20.26 -18.63 -10.40
CA THR A 223 -20.64 -19.58 -11.46
C THR A 223 -20.94 -18.90 -12.81
N TYR A 224 -21.52 -17.69 -12.78
CA TYR A 224 -21.98 -17.00 -13.99
C TYR A 224 -21.07 -15.88 -14.46
N ILE A 225 -20.31 -15.26 -13.57
CA ILE A 225 -19.47 -14.08 -13.86
C ILE A 225 -17.98 -14.42 -13.66
N ALA A 226 -17.65 -15.31 -12.71
CA ALA A 226 -16.28 -15.68 -12.35
C ALA A 226 -15.39 -14.45 -12.10
N PRO A 227 -15.69 -13.61 -11.09
CA PRO A 227 -14.92 -12.41 -10.83
C PRO A 227 -13.47 -12.76 -10.48
N GLU A 228 -12.53 -12.03 -11.06
CA GLU A 228 -11.11 -12.23 -10.81
C GLU A 228 -10.66 -11.72 -9.44
N VAL A 229 -11.42 -10.78 -8.88
CA VAL A 229 -11.19 -10.23 -7.53
C VAL A 229 -12.51 -9.71 -6.96
N ILE A 230 -12.67 -9.89 -5.65
CA ILE A 230 -13.77 -9.30 -4.87
C ILE A 230 -13.20 -8.15 -4.03
N ILE A 231 -13.79 -6.97 -4.14
CA ILE A 231 -13.45 -5.78 -3.34
C ILE A 231 -14.59 -5.47 -2.41
N THR A 232 -14.31 -5.31 -1.13
CA THR A 232 -15.29 -4.94 -0.10
C THR A 232 -14.90 -3.64 0.58
N GLY A 233 -15.85 -3.00 1.23
CA GLY A 233 -15.60 -1.86 2.08
C GLY A 233 -14.73 -2.20 3.29
N ARG A 234 -14.55 -1.22 4.17
CA ARG A 234 -13.78 -1.38 5.41
C ARG A 234 -14.44 -2.42 6.31
N LYS A 235 -13.61 -3.30 6.89
CA LYS A 235 -14.10 -4.38 7.74
C LYS A 235 -14.85 -3.89 8.99
N ASP A 236 -14.49 -2.73 9.51
CA ASP A 236 -15.10 -2.13 10.71
C ASP A 236 -16.46 -1.46 10.43
N TRP A 237 -16.83 -1.24 9.17
CA TRP A 237 -18.10 -0.64 8.77
C TRP A 237 -19.14 -1.67 8.30
N GLU A 238 -18.68 -2.83 7.90
CA GLU A 238 -19.54 -3.89 7.38
C GLU A 238 -20.14 -4.76 8.49
N ASP A 239 -21.28 -5.35 8.20
CA ASP A 239 -21.96 -6.29 9.08
C ASP A 239 -21.18 -7.59 9.28
N SER A 240 -21.17 -8.11 10.50
CA SER A 240 -20.47 -9.35 10.84
C SER A 240 -20.98 -10.58 10.07
N PHE A 241 -22.29 -10.65 9.77
CA PHE A 241 -22.87 -11.73 8.99
C PHE A 241 -22.39 -11.71 7.53
N PHE A 242 -22.10 -10.53 6.98
CA PHE A 242 -21.57 -10.39 5.63
C PHE A 242 -20.19 -11.03 5.53
N PHE A 243 -19.26 -10.65 6.41
CA PHE A 243 -17.94 -11.28 6.44
C PHE A 243 -18.00 -12.78 6.73
N GLY A 244 -18.89 -13.22 7.62
CA GLY A 244 -19.07 -14.64 7.89
C GLY A 244 -19.53 -15.45 6.66
N GLY A 245 -20.36 -14.87 5.80
CA GLY A 245 -20.77 -15.46 4.52
C GLY A 245 -19.67 -15.39 3.46
N LEU A 246 -18.99 -14.25 3.36
CA LEU A 246 -17.87 -14.00 2.45
C LEU A 246 -16.70 -14.95 2.72
N GLU A 247 -16.25 -15.08 3.97
CA GLU A 247 -15.13 -15.95 4.35
C GLU A 247 -15.40 -17.41 3.97
N ARG A 248 -16.65 -17.90 4.17
CA ARG A 248 -17.05 -19.25 3.74
C ARG A 248 -16.99 -19.43 2.22
N HIS A 249 -17.32 -18.37 1.46
CA HIS A 249 -17.22 -18.38 -0.01
C HIS A 249 -15.76 -18.38 -0.44
N LEU A 250 -14.94 -17.49 0.10
CA LEU A 250 -13.51 -17.38 -0.24
C LEU A 250 -12.74 -18.69 0.06
N TRP A 251 -13.10 -19.36 1.17
CA TRP A 251 -12.49 -20.66 1.51
C TRP A 251 -12.84 -21.75 0.49
N GLU A 252 -14.03 -21.72 -0.10
CA GLU A 252 -14.49 -22.71 -1.08
C GLU A 252 -13.93 -22.47 -2.48
N PHE A 253 -13.93 -21.21 -2.93
CA PHE A 253 -13.59 -20.86 -4.32
C PHE A 253 -12.16 -20.30 -4.48
N GLY A 254 -11.57 -19.79 -3.41
CA GLY A 254 -10.22 -19.21 -3.45
C GLY A 254 -10.11 -17.89 -4.22
N THR A 255 -11.23 -17.22 -4.49
CA THR A 255 -11.25 -15.94 -5.20
C THR A 255 -10.47 -14.88 -4.40
N PRO A 256 -9.53 -14.14 -5.02
CA PRO A 256 -8.80 -13.08 -4.34
C PRO A 256 -9.74 -12.00 -3.77
N HIS A 257 -9.52 -11.60 -2.52
CA HIS A 257 -10.34 -10.62 -1.83
C HIS A 257 -9.53 -9.44 -1.32
N ILE A 258 -10.02 -8.23 -1.57
CA ILE A 258 -9.45 -6.99 -1.07
C ILE A 258 -10.48 -6.30 -0.17
N ALA A 259 -10.25 -6.30 1.14
CA ALA A 259 -10.96 -5.38 2.03
C ALA A 259 -10.25 -4.02 1.97
N LEU A 260 -10.97 -2.96 1.66
CA LEU A 260 -10.39 -1.62 1.58
C LEU A 260 -9.83 -1.22 2.96
N PRO A 261 -8.54 -0.89 3.07
CA PRO A 261 -7.93 -0.56 4.36
C PRO A 261 -8.34 0.82 4.87
N THR A 262 -8.71 1.71 3.97
CA THR A 262 -9.12 3.09 4.23
C THR A 262 -10.30 3.46 3.34
N THR A 263 -10.75 4.70 3.38
CA THR A 263 -11.84 5.17 2.52
C THR A 263 -11.50 5.03 1.05
N SER A 264 -12.47 4.76 0.20
CA SER A 264 -12.27 4.61 -1.24
C SER A 264 -11.68 5.86 -1.89
N ARG A 265 -11.93 7.02 -1.28
CA ARG A 265 -11.40 8.31 -1.72
C ARG A 265 -9.87 8.33 -1.77
N ASP A 266 -9.24 7.73 -0.77
CA ASP A 266 -7.78 7.66 -0.66
C ASP A 266 -7.18 6.62 -1.61
N LEU A 267 -8.02 5.73 -2.15
CA LEU A 267 -7.65 4.62 -3.03
C LEU A 267 -8.11 4.81 -4.48
N MET A 268 -8.50 6.04 -4.87
CA MET A 268 -9.03 6.30 -6.21
C MET A 268 -8.06 5.93 -7.35
N TRP A 269 -6.76 5.85 -7.08
CA TRP A 269 -5.75 5.36 -8.02
C TRP A 269 -5.94 3.87 -8.40
N MET A 270 -6.58 3.05 -7.53
CA MET A 270 -6.92 1.65 -7.84
C MET A 270 -7.80 1.52 -9.08
N ALA A 271 -8.60 2.55 -9.39
CA ALA A 271 -9.44 2.57 -10.59
C ALA A 271 -8.65 2.42 -11.90
N SER A 272 -7.35 2.68 -11.89
CA SER A 272 -6.46 2.57 -13.05
C SER A 272 -5.73 1.22 -13.14
N ILE A 273 -5.94 0.32 -12.17
CA ILE A 273 -5.30 -0.99 -12.11
C ILE A 273 -6.21 -2.04 -12.77
N ASP A 274 -5.63 -2.96 -13.52
CA ASP A 274 -6.37 -4.09 -14.09
C ASP A 274 -6.60 -5.22 -13.07
N SER A 275 -7.57 -6.06 -13.32
CA SER A 275 -7.96 -7.17 -12.45
C SER A 275 -6.81 -8.16 -12.21
N THR A 276 -5.97 -8.40 -13.22
CA THR A 276 -4.82 -9.30 -13.12
C THR A 276 -3.83 -8.83 -12.05
N ALA A 277 -3.55 -7.52 -12.04
CA ALA A 277 -2.71 -6.93 -11.00
C ALA A 277 -3.41 -6.89 -9.64
N LEU A 278 -4.72 -6.63 -9.59
CA LEU A 278 -5.48 -6.64 -8.34
C LEU A 278 -5.51 -8.01 -7.66
N LYS A 279 -5.44 -9.13 -8.41
CA LYS A 279 -5.37 -10.49 -7.83
C LYS A 279 -4.24 -10.66 -6.83
N VAL A 280 -3.10 -10.05 -7.09
CA VAL A 280 -1.90 -10.18 -6.25
C VAL A 280 -1.76 -9.08 -5.21
N TRP A 281 -2.81 -8.29 -5.00
CA TRP A 281 -2.83 -7.17 -4.03
C TRP A 281 -2.30 -7.57 -2.66
N ASN A 282 -2.76 -8.70 -2.13
CA ASN A 282 -2.39 -9.18 -0.80
C ASN A 282 -1.07 -9.95 -0.78
N ASP A 283 -0.56 -10.36 -1.94
CA ASP A 283 0.66 -11.18 -2.04
C ASP A 283 1.92 -10.31 -2.08
N ILE A 284 1.78 -9.06 -2.54
CA ILE A 284 2.92 -8.14 -2.63
C ILE A 284 3.47 -7.87 -1.24
N ARG A 285 4.77 -8.13 -1.10
CA ARG A 285 5.58 -7.87 0.10
C ARG A 285 6.70 -6.91 -0.25
N VAL A 286 6.90 -5.93 0.61
CA VAL A 286 8.02 -5.01 0.52
C VAL A 286 8.79 -5.11 1.81
N ASP A 287 10.03 -5.60 1.75
CA ASP A 287 10.95 -5.61 2.87
C ASP A 287 11.82 -4.34 2.79
N MET A 288 11.94 -3.63 3.90
CA MET A 288 12.72 -2.41 3.99
C MET A 288 14.07 -2.72 4.65
N VAL A 289 15.14 -2.19 4.09
CA VAL A 289 16.50 -2.31 4.63
C VAL A 289 17.10 -0.93 4.78
N VAL A 290 17.65 -0.67 5.98
CA VAL A 290 18.36 0.56 6.32
C VAL A 290 19.75 0.19 6.86
N HIS A 291 20.79 0.67 6.21
CA HIS A 291 22.16 0.61 6.74
C HIS A 291 22.39 1.90 7.53
N ALA A 292 22.29 1.82 8.86
CA ALA A 292 22.44 2.99 9.70
C ALA A 292 23.89 3.49 9.67
N SER A 293 24.03 4.80 9.55
CA SER A 293 25.29 5.51 9.74
C SER A 293 25.60 5.67 11.23
N GLN A 294 26.69 6.33 11.57
CA GLN A 294 27.04 6.63 12.96
C GLN A 294 26.09 7.65 13.60
N SER A 295 25.35 8.42 12.81
CA SER A 295 24.36 9.38 13.28
C SER A 295 23.05 8.72 13.67
N ALA A 296 22.70 8.76 14.96
CA ALA A 296 21.43 8.27 15.47
C ALA A 296 20.26 9.21 15.11
N GLY A 297 20.49 10.51 14.98
CA GLY A 297 19.48 11.52 14.75
C GLY A 297 18.77 11.36 13.40
N SER A 298 19.51 11.18 12.34
CA SER A 298 18.98 10.91 11.00
C SER A 298 18.10 9.65 11.00
N LEU A 299 18.60 8.56 11.59
CA LEU A 299 17.86 7.30 11.69
C LEU A 299 16.52 7.48 12.43
N VAL A 300 16.53 8.20 13.56
CA VAL A 300 15.29 8.46 14.35
C VAL A 300 14.28 9.26 13.53
N ARG A 301 14.71 10.23 12.72
CA ARG A 301 13.83 11.00 11.83
C ARG A 301 13.18 10.08 10.79
N LEU A 302 13.98 9.25 10.12
CA LEU A 302 13.48 8.26 9.18
C LEU A 302 12.45 7.33 9.84
N LEU A 303 12.77 6.78 11.02
CA LEU A 303 11.88 5.85 11.73
C LEU A 303 10.54 6.50 12.11
N ARG A 304 10.54 7.76 12.53
CA ARG A 304 9.31 8.50 12.83
C ARG A 304 8.47 8.74 11.57
N SER A 305 9.09 9.09 10.45
CA SER A 305 8.38 9.28 9.20
C SER A 305 7.81 7.96 8.66
N LEU A 306 8.53 6.85 8.81
CA LEU A 306 8.04 5.52 8.48
C LEU A 306 6.89 5.09 9.39
N ASP A 307 6.95 5.37 10.70
CA ASP A 307 5.87 5.02 11.64
C ASP A 307 4.58 5.82 11.41
N ALA A 308 4.70 7.00 10.80
CA ALA A 308 3.56 7.85 10.43
C ALA A 308 2.97 7.52 9.05
N ALA A 309 3.56 6.60 8.30
CA ALA A 309 3.14 6.28 6.94
C ALA A 309 1.92 5.36 6.90
N ASP A 310 1.13 5.47 5.83
CA ASP A 310 0.01 4.56 5.56
C ASP A 310 0.48 3.37 4.70
N TYR A 311 0.46 2.17 5.28
CA TYR A 311 0.88 0.93 4.64
C TYR A 311 -0.27 0.11 4.05
N LEU A 312 -1.45 0.69 3.89
CA LEU A 312 -2.62 -0.01 3.32
C LEU A 312 -2.97 -1.30 4.08
N GLY A 313 -2.82 -1.28 5.41
CA GLY A 313 -3.11 -2.41 6.28
C GLY A 313 -2.03 -3.50 6.35
N PHE A 314 -0.87 -3.32 5.68
CA PHE A 314 0.23 -4.29 5.65
C PHE A 314 1.55 -3.63 6.03
N THR A 315 1.85 -3.55 7.31
CA THR A 315 3.11 -2.99 7.78
C THR A 315 4.29 -3.81 7.27
N PRO A 316 5.23 -3.20 6.50
CA PRO A 316 6.40 -3.89 5.97
C PRO A 316 7.36 -4.30 7.08
N LYS A 317 8.16 -5.35 6.82
CA LYS A 317 9.28 -5.71 7.69
C LYS A 317 10.41 -4.71 7.46
N LEU A 318 10.97 -4.16 8.54
CA LEU A 318 12.10 -3.26 8.52
C LEU A 318 13.33 -3.92 9.17
N THR A 319 14.39 -4.08 8.41
CA THR A 319 15.69 -4.53 8.91
C THR A 319 16.64 -3.35 9.00
N ILE A 320 17.16 -3.09 10.19
CA ILE A 320 18.11 -2.01 10.44
C ILE A 320 19.45 -2.63 10.82
N GLU A 321 20.46 -2.37 10.01
CA GLU A 321 21.82 -2.74 10.32
C GLU A 321 22.52 -1.59 11.03
N LEU A 322 22.98 -1.85 12.25
CA LEU A 322 23.62 -0.88 13.12
C LEU A 322 25.15 -1.02 13.09
N PRO A 323 25.91 0.08 12.99
CA PRO A 323 27.36 0.04 13.16
C PRO A 323 27.74 -0.29 14.60
N PRO A 324 29.01 -0.71 14.85
CA PRO A 324 29.46 -1.15 16.18
C PRO A 324 29.39 -0.06 17.26
N GLN A 325 29.50 1.21 16.85
CA GLN A 325 29.66 2.37 17.75
C GLN A 325 28.35 2.95 18.25
N ILE A 326 27.21 2.63 17.65
CA ILE A 326 25.92 3.16 18.12
C ILE A 326 25.59 2.62 19.50
N GLU A 327 25.32 3.53 20.44
CA GLU A 327 24.81 3.18 21.75
C GLU A 327 23.35 2.70 21.65
N GLN A 328 23.15 1.40 21.92
CA GLN A 328 21.83 0.77 21.80
C GLN A 328 20.76 1.33 22.74
N MET A 329 21.17 1.87 23.90
CA MET A 329 20.21 2.30 24.94
C MET A 329 19.32 3.44 24.46
N ASP A 330 19.88 4.44 23.80
CA ASP A 330 19.13 5.61 23.31
C ASP A 330 18.21 5.23 22.14
N LEU A 331 18.72 4.40 21.24
CA LEU A 331 17.92 3.91 20.11
C LEU A 331 16.73 3.06 20.57
N LEU A 332 16.93 2.14 21.54
CA LEU A 332 15.85 1.30 22.07
C LEU A 332 14.75 2.15 22.73
N GLY A 333 15.13 3.25 23.40
CA GLY A 333 14.18 4.22 23.95
C GLY A 333 13.29 4.83 22.86
N GLN A 334 13.88 5.23 21.73
CA GLN A 334 13.17 5.80 20.59
C GLN A 334 12.28 4.76 19.89
N LEU A 335 12.76 3.53 19.69
CA LEU A 335 11.99 2.43 19.09
C LEU A 335 10.75 2.06 19.92
N ASN A 336 10.83 2.16 21.24
CA ASN A 336 9.65 1.92 22.08
C ASN A 336 8.54 2.95 21.90
N GLY A 337 8.85 4.13 21.37
CA GLY A 337 7.88 5.18 21.05
C GLY A 337 7.16 4.99 19.72
N LEU A 338 7.55 4.03 18.89
CA LEU A 338 6.90 3.73 17.63
C LEU A 338 5.61 2.93 17.85
N SER A 339 4.61 3.18 17.02
CA SER A 339 3.28 2.57 17.12
C SER A 339 3.08 1.41 16.15
N GLN A 340 3.31 1.63 14.86
CA GLN A 340 3.02 0.66 13.80
C GLN A 340 4.20 -0.28 13.52
N LEU A 341 5.43 0.27 13.52
CA LEU A 341 6.63 -0.47 13.13
C LEU A 341 7.23 -1.31 14.24
N LYS A 342 6.91 -1.05 15.49
CA LYS A 342 7.57 -1.66 16.66
C LYS A 342 7.75 -3.17 16.58
N GLU A 343 6.72 -3.89 16.15
CA GLU A 343 6.72 -5.36 16.04
C GLU A 343 7.34 -5.88 14.74
N HIS A 344 7.61 -4.99 13.78
CA HIS A 344 8.11 -5.32 12.45
C HIS A 344 9.59 -4.98 12.25
N ILE A 345 10.26 -4.42 13.29
CA ILE A 345 11.67 -4.04 13.22
C ILE A 345 12.57 -5.19 13.65
N THR A 346 13.57 -5.47 12.81
CA THR A 346 14.68 -6.36 13.13
C THR A 346 15.96 -5.57 13.19
N LEU A 347 16.61 -5.54 14.37
CA LEU A 347 17.91 -4.90 14.54
C LEU A 347 19.02 -5.93 14.32
N GLN A 348 19.93 -5.62 13.42
CA GLN A 348 21.15 -6.38 13.19
C GLN A 348 22.35 -5.53 13.57
N ARG A 349 23.21 -6.03 14.45
CA ARG A 349 24.42 -5.30 14.86
C ARG A 349 25.65 -5.87 14.17
N ARG A 350 26.44 -4.99 13.60
CA ARG A 350 27.73 -5.33 13.03
C ARG A 350 28.72 -5.68 14.14
N ILE A 351 29.41 -6.81 14.02
CA ILE A 351 30.38 -7.25 15.02
C ILE A 351 31.82 -6.87 14.58
N LYS A 352 32.04 -6.74 13.28
CA LYS A 352 33.35 -6.44 12.69
C LYS A 352 33.74 -4.96 12.83
N PRO A 353 35.03 -4.62 12.62
CA PRO A 353 35.51 -3.26 12.73
C PRO A 353 34.75 -2.28 11.82
N PRO A 354 34.76 -0.99 12.15
CA PRO A 354 33.99 0.03 11.44
C PRO A 354 34.33 0.15 9.96
N PHE A 355 35.61 -0.04 9.61
CA PHE A 355 36.04 -0.03 8.21
C PHE A 355 35.81 -1.40 7.56
N MET A 356 35.21 -1.39 6.39
CA MET A 356 34.96 -2.57 5.57
C MET A 356 35.58 -2.38 4.17
N ASP A 357 36.07 -3.46 3.57
CA ASP A 357 36.41 -3.43 2.15
C ASP A 357 35.14 -3.18 1.31
N PRO A 358 35.23 -2.33 0.25
CA PRO A 358 34.08 -2.06 -0.63
C PRO A 358 33.41 -3.31 -1.21
N VAL A 359 34.16 -4.36 -1.45
CA VAL A 359 33.65 -5.66 -1.92
C VAL A 359 32.81 -6.32 -0.82
N GLU A 360 33.34 -6.39 0.41
CA GLU A 360 32.63 -6.98 1.56
C GLU A 360 31.34 -6.17 1.87
N ALA A 361 31.41 -4.85 1.82
CA ALA A 361 30.25 -3.98 2.01
C ALA A 361 29.15 -4.22 0.96
N SER A 362 29.55 -4.38 -0.30
CA SER A 362 28.61 -4.67 -1.40
C SER A 362 27.94 -6.02 -1.23
N LEU A 363 28.70 -7.08 -0.93
CA LEU A 363 28.15 -8.41 -0.63
C LEU A 363 27.16 -8.35 0.52
N ARG A 364 27.52 -7.69 1.60
CA ARG A 364 26.67 -7.58 2.78
C ARG A 364 25.34 -6.88 2.49
N THR A 365 25.37 -5.80 1.71
CA THR A 365 24.15 -5.11 1.29
C THR A 365 23.26 -6.03 0.45
N VAL A 366 23.83 -6.76 -0.48
CA VAL A 366 23.09 -7.65 -1.36
C VAL A 366 22.54 -8.85 -0.59
N GLU A 367 23.32 -9.42 0.32
CA GLU A 367 22.91 -10.55 1.17
C GLU A 367 21.92 -10.18 2.28
N SER A 368 21.73 -8.89 2.58
CA SER A 368 20.78 -8.43 3.60
C SER A 368 19.32 -8.82 3.30
N PHE A 369 19.02 -9.07 2.04
CA PHE A 369 17.72 -9.49 1.57
C PHE A 369 17.82 -10.49 0.42
N TYR A 370 17.05 -11.58 0.52
CA TYR A 370 16.81 -12.50 -0.60
C TYR A 370 15.30 -12.77 -0.72
N PRO A 371 14.69 -12.57 -1.89
CA PRO A 371 13.24 -12.70 -2.06
C PRO A 371 12.80 -14.16 -1.98
N LEU A 372 11.85 -14.49 -1.09
CA LEU A 372 11.24 -15.82 -1.00
C LEU A 372 10.42 -16.14 -2.25
N ASN A 373 9.69 -15.16 -2.76
CA ASN A 373 8.97 -15.24 -4.02
C ASN A 373 9.35 -14.03 -4.88
N PRO A 374 10.28 -14.17 -5.83
CA PRO A 374 10.81 -13.07 -6.61
C PRO A 374 9.76 -12.25 -7.39
N GLY A 375 8.60 -12.84 -7.68
CA GLY A 375 7.52 -12.17 -8.40
C GLY A 375 6.77 -11.11 -7.59
N VAL A 376 6.71 -11.29 -6.26
CA VAL A 376 5.86 -10.46 -5.37
C VAL A 376 6.60 -9.94 -4.14
N SER A 377 7.81 -10.42 -3.85
CA SER A 377 8.66 -9.93 -2.73
C SER A 377 9.70 -8.98 -3.27
N HIS A 378 9.72 -7.75 -2.81
CA HIS A 378 10.56 -6.66 -3.31
C HIS A 378 11.34 -6.03 -2.16
N LEU A 379 12.48 -5.43 -2.48
CA LEU A 379 13.36 -4.76 -1.54
C LEU A 379 13.26 -3.24 -1.67
N LEU A 380 12.99 -2.54 -0.57
CA LEU A 380 13.12 -1.09 -0.49
C LEU A 380 14.38 -0.75 0.33
N ILE A 381 15.37 -0.16 -0.31
CA ILE A 381 16.57 0.37 0.36
C ILE A 381 16.31 1.82 0.72
N LEU A 382 16.58 2.17 1.97
CA LEU A 382 16.45 3.53 2.49
C LEU A 382 17.77 3.96 3.15
N SER A 383 18.23 5.16 2.82
CA SER A 383 19.29 5.82 3.57
C SER A 383 18.75 6.35 4.91
N PRO A 384 19.51 6.32 6.00
CA PRO A 384 19.11 6.93 7.26
C PRO A 384 18.84 8.44 7.16
N ASP A 385 19.43 9.11 6.14
CA ASP A 385 19.27 10.55 5.93
C ASP A 385 18.01 10.93 5.17
N THR A 386 17.10 9.97 4.94
CA THR A 386 15.82 10.19 4.26
C THR A 386 14.67 10.41 5.23
N GLU A 387 13.67 11.11 4.76
CA GLU A 387 12.37 11.28 5.41
C GLU A 387 11.29 10.98 4.36
N VAL A 388 10.36 10.07 4.68
CA VAL A 388 9.33 9.64 3.75
C VAL A 388 8.01 10.39 3.96
N ALA A 389 7.28 10.64 2.87
CA ALA A 389 5.91 11.16 2.95
C ALA A 389 4.94 10.07 3.43
N PRO A 390 3.85 10.41 4.13
CA PRO A 390 2.87 9.43 4.58
C PRO A 390 2.29 8.55 3.46
N SER A 391 2.19 9.08 2.25
CA SER A 391 1.63 8.39 1.08
C SER A 391 2.66 7.66 0.21
N PHE A 392 3.94 7.59 0.61
CA PHE A 392 4.97 6.97 -0.22
C PHE A 392 4.66 5.52 -0.59
N TYR A 393 4.05 4.77 0.33
CA TYR A 393 3.73 3.37 0.12
C TYR A 393 2.56 3.17 -0.85
N HIS A 394 1.62 4.12 -0.92
CA HIS A 394 0.58 4.14 -1.95
C HIS A 394 1.19 4.24 -3.36
N TYR A 395 2.16 5.13 -3.54
CA TYR A 395 2.86 5.27 -4.82
C TYR A 395 3.63 3.99 -5.19
N LEU A 396 4.34 3.38 -4.22
CA LEU A 396 5.03 2.11 -4.44
C LEU A 396 4.06 1.01 -4.85
N LYS A 397 3.01 0.79 -4.07
CA LYS A 397 2.00 -0.23 -4.35
C LYS A 397 1.36 -0.02 -5.72
N TYR A 398 0.99 1.22 -6.03
CA TYR A 398 0.43 1.58 -7.32
C TYR A 398 1.40 1.26 -8.47
N SER A 399 2.65 1.68 -8.34
CA SER A 399 3.66 1.47 -9.38
C SER A 399 4.00 -0.02 -9.57
N ILE A 400 4.10 -0.80 -8.49
CA ILE A 400 4.31 -2.25 -8.55
C ILE A 400 3.14 -2.91 -9.30
N LEU A 401 1.89 -2.61 -8.92
CA LEU A 401 0.71 -3.18 -9.55
C LEU A 401 0.61 -2.80 -11.03
N ALA A 402 0.86 -1.51 -11.36
CA ALA A 402 0.72 -1.02 -12.72
C ALA A 402 1.82 -1.48 -13.66
N TYR A 403 3.07 -1.58 -13.19
CA TYR A 403 4.21 -1.85 -14.07
C TYR A 403 4.75 -3.28 -13.96
N LYS A 404 4.66 -3.91 -12.80
CA LYS A 404 5.21 -5.26 -12.59
C LYS A 404 4.17 -6.35 -12.71
N GLN A 405 2.93 -6.09 -12.27
CA GLN A 405 1.89 -7.11 -12.16
C GLN A 405 0.80 -7.02 -13.24
N SER A 406 0.74 -5.91 -13.98
CA SER A 406 -0.24 -5.72 -15.04
C SER A 406 0.07 -6.58 -16.25
N ALA A 407 -0.96 -7.23 -16.81
CA ALA A 407 -0.84 -8.00 -18.05
C ALA A 407 -0.57 -7.12 -19.28
N ARG A 408 -0.79 -5.81 -19.18
CA ARG A 408 -0.70 -4.86 -20.31
C ARG A 408 0.68 -4.24 -20.49
N THR A 409 1.58 -4.42 -19.52
CA THR A 409 2.86 -3.71 -19.50
C THR A 409 4.01 -4.71 -19.63
N SER A 410 4.86 -4.54 -20.63
CA SER A 410 6.10 -5.29 -20.73
C SER A 410 7.19 -4.60 -19.90
N THR A 411 7.65 -5.24 -18.84
CA THR A 411 8.56 -4.63 -17.85
C THR A 411 9.86 -5.39 -17.68
N SER A 412 10.28 -6.16 -18.66
CA SER A 412 11.48 -7.00 -18.54
C SER A 412 12.77 -6.23 -18.22
N GLN A 413 12.85 -4.95 -18.63
CA GLN A 413 14.01 -4.08 -18.41
C GLN A 413 13.89 -3.17 -17.19
N LEU A 414 12.72 -3.07 -16.54
CA LEU A 414 12.55 -2.25 -15.35
C LEU A 414 13.14 -2.98 -14.14
N LEU A 415 14.18 -2.37 -13.55
CA LEU A 415 14.90 -2.90 -12.40
C LEU A 415 14.16 -2.59 -11.08
N GLY A 416 13.58 -1.41 -11.00
CA GLY A 416 12.98 -0.91 -9.77
C GLY A 416 12.35 0.48 -9.92
N ILE A 417 12.00 1.06 -8.79
CA ILE A 417 11.30 2.35 -8.68
C ILE A 417 12.04 3.21 -7.66
N SER A 418 12.51 4.39 -8.05
CA SER A 418 13.01 5.39 -7.12
C SER A 418 11.86 6.20 -6.52
N LEU A 419 11.96 6.54 -5.25
CA LEU A 419 11.09 7.51 -4.57
C LEU A 419 11.69 8.92 -4.57
N GLU A 420 13.01 8.99 -4.77
CA GLU A 420 13.78 10.22 -4.77
C GLU A 420 13.90 10.79 -6.19
N LEU A 421 13.81 12.11 -6.29
CA LEU A 421 14.32 12.86 -7.44
C LEU A 421 15.65 13.48 -7.01
N PRO A 422 16.82 12.90 -7.42
CA PRO A 422 18.10 13.40 -6.97
C PRO A 422 18.40 14.80 -7.51
N SER A 423 19.08 15.62 -6.73
CA SER A 423 19.52 16.95 -7.13
C SER A 423 20.86 16.94 -7.87
N THR A 424 21.63 15.87 -7.69
CA THR A 424 22.93 15.65 -8.34
C THR A 424 22.96 14.27 -8.98
N LYS A 425 23.78 14.13 -10.01
CA LYS A 425 24.05 12.81 -10.60
C LYS A 425 24.87 11.97 -9.62
N SER A 426 24.63 10.67 -9.58
CA SER A 426 25.39 9.74 -8.75
C SER A 426 26.81 9.46 -9.28
N THR A 427 27.20 10.10 -10.38
CA THR A 427 28.53 9.94 -11.00
C THR A 427 29.63 10.62 -10.18
N THR A 428 30.88 10.23 -10.42
CA THR A 428 32.07 10.81 -9.74
C THR A 428 32.19 12.33 -9.89
N LYS A 429 31.61 12.93 -10.93
CA LYS A 429 31.61 14.37 -11.14
C LYS A 429 30.58 15.11 -10.28
N GLU A 430 29.57 14.41 -9.79
CA GLU A 430 28.49 14.98 -8.97
C GLU A 430 27.83 16.22 -9.60
N ASP A 431 27.72 16.23 -10.94
CA ASP A 431 27.10 17.34 -11.66
C ASP A 431 25.64 17.54 -11.22
N PRO A 432 25.13 18.77 -11.17
CA PRO A 432 23.72 19.02 -10.91
C PRO A 432 22.84 18.25 -11.89
N PHE A 433 21.78 17.63 -11.38
CA PHE A 433 20.81 16.92 -12.18
C PHE A 433 19.55 17.75 -12.39
N LEU A 434 19.12 17.85 -13.63
CA LEU A 434 17.85 18.45 -14.01
C LEU A 434 16.99 17.38 -14.65
N SER A 435 15.76 17.23 -14.12
CA SER A 435 14.81 16.28 -14.70
C SER A 435 14.51 16.64 -16.16
N PRO A 436 14.24 15.65 -17.03
CA PRO A 436 13.90 15.90 -18.41
C PRO A 436 12.69 16.82 -18.52
N SER A 437 12.80 17.84 -19.36
CA SER A 437 11.67 18.73 -19.65
C SER A 437 10.62 18.01 -20.50
N PRO A 438 9.32 18.20 -20.25
CA PRO A 438 8.28 17.65 -21.12
C PRO A 438 8.47 18.22 -22.54
N LYS A 439 8.42 17.32 -23.53
CA LYS A 439 8.44 17.74 -24.94
C LYS A 439 7.25 18.67 -25.22
N ALA A 440 7.43 19.71 -25.99
CA ALA A 440 6.49 20.82 -26.19
C ALA A 440 5.04 20.42 -26.58
N ASN A 441 4.80 19.18 -27.01
CA ASN A 441 3.49 18.67 -27.43
C ASN A 441 2.96 17.52 -26.54
N SER A 442 3.71 17.06 -25.56
CA SER A 442 3.25 16.08 -24.58
C SER A 442 2.92 16.81 -23.29
N GLY A 443 1.72 16.59 -22.77
CA GLY A 443 1.36 17.12 -21.46
C GLY A 443 2.39 16.74 -20.39
N TYR A 444 2.21 17.26 -19.19
CA TYR A 444 3.06 16.96 -18.06
C TYR A 444 3.34 15.43 -17.91
N ILE A 445 4.61 15.03 -17.85
CA ILE A 445 5.04 13.66 -17.63
C ILE A 445 5.63 13.56 -16.21
N PRO A 446 4.95 12.85 -15.29
CA PRO A 446 5.32 12.84 -13.87
C PRO A 446 6.49 11.90 -13.53
N SER A 447 7.13 11.28 -14.53
CA SER A 447 8.17 10.27 -14.33
C SER A 447 9.09 10.16 -15.54
N PHE A 448 10.26 9.60 -15.34
CA PHE A 448 11.21 9.27 -16.41
C PHE A 448 11.97 7.99 -16.07
N LEU A 449 12.63 7.40 -17.04
CA LEU A 449 13.45 6.20 -16.89
C LEU A 449 14.93 6.60 -16.88
N TRP A 450 15.69 6.07 -15.94
CA TRP A 450 17.11 6.40 -15.83
C TRP A 450 17.95 5.15 -15.56
N GLN A 451 19.06 5.01 -16.30
CA GLN A 451 20.01 3.93 -16.11
C GLN A 451 21.00 4.27 -14.97
N ALA A 452 20.51 4.71 -13.86
CA ALA A 452 21.28 5.02 -12.66
C ALA A 452 20.70 4.29 -11.46
N PRO A 453 21.52 3.63 -10.62
CA PRO A 453 21.08 3.07 -9.35
C PRO A 453 20.81 4.17 -8.33
N ASN A 454 20.00 3.87 -7.30
CA ASN A 454 19.73 4.76 -6.18
C ASN A 454 19.83 3.97 -4.87
N SER A 455 20.51 4.52 -3.86
CA SER A 455 20.65 3.94 -2.52
C SER A 455 19.92 4.74 -1.43
N ASN A 456 19.41 5.93 -1.76
CA ASN A 456 18.75 6.78 -0.77
C ASN A 456 17.31 6.32 -0.49
N ALA A 457 16.54 6.08 -1.57
CA ALA A 457 15.17 5.59 -1.43
C ALA A 457 14.73 4.92 -2.75
N ALA A 458 15.02 3.65 -2.90
CA ALA A 458 14.66 2.89 -4.10
C ALA A 458 14.13 1.49 -3.78
N LEU A 459 13.05 1.14 -4.44
CA LEU A 459 12.52 -0.22 -4.48
C LEU A 459 13.15 -0.97 -5.64
N TYR A 460 13.70 -2.15 -5.36
CA TYR A 460 14.21 -3.10 -6.34
C TYR A 460 13.28 -4.30 -6.44
N PHE A 461 12.93 -4.71 -7.64
CA PHE A 461 12.06 -5.88 -7.84
C PHE A 461 12.80 -7.16 -7.44
N GLY A 462 12.07 -8.09 -6.81
CA GLY A 462 12.68 -9.28 -6.23
C GLY A 462 13.39 -10.16 -7.26
N ASP A 463 12.82 -10.34 -8.45
CA ASP A 463 13.46 -11.10 -9.54
C ASP A 463 14.77 -10.43 -10.00
N LYS A 464 14.79 -9.11 -10.05
CA LYS A 464 15.98 -8.33 -10.43
C LYS A 464 17.02 -8.32 -9.33
N TRP A 465 16.59 -8.28 -8.07
CA TRP A 465 17.51 -8.38 -6.93
C TRP A 465 18.14 -9.76 -6.81
N ALA A 466 17.39 -10.83 -7.03
CA ALA A 466 17.92 -12.18 -7.10
C ALA A 466 18.92 -12.36 -8.26
N GLU A 467 18.64 -11.75 -9.42
CA GLU A 467 19.58 -11.70 -10.54
C GLU A 467 20.86 -10.92 -10.18
N PHE A 468 20.72 -9.79 -9.46
CA PHE A 468 21.87 -9.02 -8.99
C PHE A 468 22.71 -9.79 -7.99
N HIS A 469 22.09 -10.53 -7.09
CA HIS A 469 22.79 -11.42 -6.16
C HIS A 469 23.66 -12.45 -6.91
N SER A 470 23.08 -13.11 -7.91
CA SER A 470 23.83 -14.06 -8.76
C SER A 470 24.92 -13.36 -9.56
N PHE A 471 24.63 -12.19 -10.14
CA PHE A 471 25.62 -11.40 -10.88
C PHE A 471 26.82 -11.02 -10.01
N LEU A 472 26.57 -10.51 -8.80
CA LEU A 472 27.63 -10.10 -7.89
C LEU A 472 28.50 -11.28 -7.44
N SER A 473 27.88 -12.42 -7.12
CA SER A 473 28.63 -13.64 -6.75
C SER A 473 29.59 -14.04 -7.87
N HIS A 474 29.12 -14.15 -9.11
CA HIS A 474 29.99 -14.51 -10.24
C HIS A 474 31.05 -13.44 -10.53
N ARG A 475 30.72 -12.15 -10.34
CA ARG A 475 31.65 -11.03 -10.57
C ARG A 475 32.83 -11.05 -9.60
N LEU A 476 32.58 -11.51 -8.36
CA LEU A 476 33.56 -11.56 -7.29
C LEU A 476 34.36 -12.89 -7.25
N ASP A 477 33.79 -13.97 -7.74
CA ASP A 477 34.44 -15.29 -7.83
C ASP A 477 35.49 -15.38 -8.93
N SER A 478 35.63 -14.33 -9.74
CA SER A 478 36.63 -14.30 -10.81
C SER A 478 38.06 -14.37 -10.23
N PRO A 479 38.90 -15.30 -10.67
CA PRO A 479 40.24 -15.55 -10.10
C PRO A 479 41.27 -14.45 -10.34
N GLU A 480 40.91 -13.40 -11.08
CA GLU A 480 41.80 -12.28 -11.33
C GLU A 480 41.72 -11.21 -10.21
N PRO A 481 42.81 -10.44 -9.95
CA PRO A 481 42.85 -9.41 -8.89
C PRO A 481 41.92 -8.21 -9.12
N LYS A 482 40.94 -8.34 -9.99
CA LYS A 482 39.97 -7.31 -10.41
C LYS A 482 38.60 -7.39 -9.71
N ALA A 483 38.51 -8.12 -8.59
CA ALA A 483 37.28 -8.13 -7.79
C ALA A 483 36.95 -6.72 -7.27
N SER A 484 37.94 -5.94 -6.88
CA SER A 484 37.76 -4.53 -6.51
C SER A 484 37.95 -3.62 -7.74
N ILE A 485 36.98 -2.74 -7.96
CA ILE A 485 37.06 -1.73 -9.02
C ILE A 485 38.07 -0.65 -8.58
N PRO A 486 39.13 -0.40 -9.33
CA PRO A 486 40.09 0.67 -9.00
C PRO A 486 39.37 2.02 -8.91
N SER A 487 39.79 2.88 -7.99
CA SER A 487 39.18 4.21 -7.80
C SER A 487 39.18 5.07 -9.07
N SER A 488 40.20 4.87 -9.95
CA SER A 488 40.27 5.56 -11.24
C SER A 488 39.26 5.10 -12.29
N GLU A 489 38.64 3.92 -12.11
CA GLU A 489 37.69 3.33 -13.03
C GLU A 489 36.23 3.43 -12.52
N LYS A 490 36.04 3.88 -11.27
CA LYS A 490 34.70 4.05 -10.70
C LYS A 490 33.91 5.13 -11.41
N LEU A 491 32.67 4.80 -11.73
CA LEU A 491 31.70 5.71 -12.33
C LEU A 491 30.83 6.36 -11.26
N VAL A 492 30.53 5.66 -10.17
CA VAL A 492 29.70 6.15 -9.06
C VAL A 492 30.59 6.85 -8.03
N SER A 493 30.14 7.97 -7.52
CA SER A 493 30.83 8.73 -6.47
C SER A 493 30.99 7.91 -5.18
N THR A 494 32.12 8.08 -4.48
CA THR A 494 32.38 7.45 -3.18
C THR A 494 31.48 7.94 -2.04
N ARG A 495 30.63 8.93 -2.29
CA ARG A 495 29.55 9.33 -1.37
C ARG A 495 28.42 8.30 -1.28
N TYR A 496 28.35 7.38 -2.25
CA TYR A 496 27.33 6.34 -2.32
C TYR A 496 27.94 4.96 -1.99
N PRO A 497 27.12 4.03 -1.47
CA PRO A 497 27.55 2.66 -1.19
C PRO A 497 28.12 1.96 -2.43
N SER A 498 29.18 1.16 -2.24
CA SER A 498 29.90 0.52 -3.35
C SER A 498 29.10 -0.49 -4.15
N PHE A 499 28.02 -1.06 -3.59
CA PHE A 499 27.13 -1.94 -4.36
C PHE A 499 26.49 -1.24 -5.57
N MET A 500 26.35 0.08 -5.52
CA MET A 500 25.80 0.85 -6.64
C MET A 500 26.69 0.78 -7.89
N GLU A 501 28.00 0.67 -7.73
CA GLU A 501 28.92 0.51 -8.86
C GLU A 501 28.67 -0.84 -9.57
N TYR A 502 28.60 -1.94 -8.81
CA TYR A 502 28.32 -3.27 -9.37
C TYR A 502 26.91 -3.37 -9.95
N LEU A 503 25.95 -2.70 -9.32
CA LEU A 503 24.59 -2.65 -9.83
C LEU A 503 24.53 -1.88 -11.17
N LEU A 504 25.30 -0.80 -11.29
CA LEU A 504 25.43 -0.04 -12.54
C LEU A 504 26.09 -0.88 -13.64
N GLU A 505 27.13 -1.67 -13.32
CA GLU A 505 27.70 -2.64 -14.27
C GLU A 505 26.62 -3.59 -14.82
N MET A 506 25.81 -4.18 -13.93
CA MET A 506 24.70 -5.06 -14.35
C MET A 506 23.65 -4.31 -15.18
N MET A 507 23.27 -3.10 -14.76
CA MET A 507 22.29 -2.29 -15.48
C MET A 507 22.74 -2.00 -16.91
N ARG A 508 23.99 -1.63 -17.09
CA ARG A 508 24.57 -1.37 -18.42
C ARG A 508 24.66 -2.65 -19.27
N ALA A 509 25.08 -3.77 -18.65
CA ALA A 509 25.23 -5.04 -19.35
C ALA A 509 23.90 -5.67 -19.78
N LYS A 510 22.82 -5.41 -19.06
CA LYS A 510 21.48 -5.97 -19.31
C LYS A 510 20.49 -4.95 -19.91
N GLY A 511 20.85 -3.68 -20.01
CA GLY A 511 19.98 -2.60 -20.47
C GLY A 511 18.85 -2.27 -19.49
N TYR A 512 19.12 -2.41 -18.18
CA TYR A 512 18.14 -2.10 -17.14
C TYR A 512 18.11 -0.62 -16.81
N TYR A 513 16.94 -0.17 -16.37
CA TYR A 513 16.68 1.19 -15.91
C TYR A 513 15.76 1.19 -14.68
N ILE A 514 15.74 2.29 -13.97
CA ILE A 514 14.88 2.55 -12.82
C ILE A 514 13.88 3.65 -13.19
N LEU A 515 12.65 3.54 -12.69
CA LEU A 515 11.62 4.57 -12.80
C LEU A 515 11.87 5.64 -11.73
N TYR A 516 12.04 6.89 -12.15
CA TYR A 516 12.22 8.04 -11.27
C TYR A 516 11.00 8.95 -11.29
N PRO A 517 10.57 9.50 -10.14
CA PRO A 517 9.49 10.48 -10.09
C PRO A 517 9.97 11.84 -10.59
N SER A 518 9.09 12.59 -11.25
CA SER A 518 9.31 13.98 -11.67
C SER A 518 8.02 14.76 -11.44
N PHE A 519 7.70 15.04 -10.17
CA PHE A 519 6.48 15.78 -9.84
C PHE A 519 6.68 17.28 -10.04
N PRO A 520 5.64 18.00 -10.50
CA PRO A 520 5.72 19.44 -10.66
C PRO A 520 5.69 20.12 -9.30
N GLY A 521 6.55 21.10 -9.15
CA GLY A 521 6.46 22.03 -8.04
C GLY A 521 7.38 21.75 -6.86
N THR A 522 7.63 22.80 -6.20
CA THR A 522 8.51 22.91 -5.05
C THR A 522 7.95 22.15 -3.85
N GLY A 523 8.61 21.10 -3.41
CA GLY A 523 8.50 20.54 -2.05
C GLY A 523 7.18 19.90 -1.62
N ALA A 524 6.06 20.28 -2.20
CA ALA A 524 4.74 19.83 -1.75
C ALA A 524 4.35 18.42 -2.22
N SER A 525 5.03 17.87 -3.21
CA SER A 525 4.70 16.59 -3.85
C SER A 525 5.83 15.56 -3.79
N SER A 526 6.88 15.79 -3.01
CA SER A 526 7.96 14.82 -2.88
C SER A 526 7.53 13.62 -2.06
N LEU A 527 7.85 12.42 -2.55
CA LEU A 527 7.62 11.18 -1.81
C LEU A 527 8.65 10.98 -0.71
N VAL A 528 9.85 11.51 -0.94
CA VAL A 528 11.00 11.40 -0.04
C VAL A 528 11.79 12.70 -0.08
N THR A 529 12.22 13.16 1.08
CA THR A 529 13.20 14.24 1.22
C THR A 529 14.51 13.62 1.67
N VAL A 530 15.59 13.90 0.96
CA VAL A 530 16.95 13.52 1.37
C VAL A 530 17.61 14.75 1.99
N HIS A 531 18.02 14.62 3.25
CA HIS A 531 18.67 15.69 4.00
C HIS A 531 20.17 15.70 3.68
N GLN A 532 20.54 16.30 2.55
CA GLN A 532 21.92 16.27 2.03
C GLN A 532 22.94 16.89 2.99
N ASP A 533 22.52 17.87 3.79
CA ASP A 533 23.40 18.52 4.78
C ASP A 533 23.83 17.54 5.89
N LEU A 534 23.12 16.45 6.05
CA LEU A 534 23.34 15.40 7.03
C LEU A 534 23.88 14.10 6.42
N SER A 535 23.97 14.04 5.10
CA SER A 535 24.45 12.85 4.40
C SER A 535 25.90 12.59 4.72
N GLN A 536 26.18 11.40 5.24
CA GLN A 536 27.51 10.94 5.55
C GLN A 536 28.03 10.02 4.46
N THR A 537 29.33 10.14 4.16
CA THR A 537 30.00 9.17 3.29
C THR A 537 29.89 7.78 3.91
N PRO A 538 29.55 6.73 3.13
CA PRO A 538 29.53 5.35 3.63
C PRO A 538 30.84 4.97 4.34
N GLU A 539 30.74 4.21 5.42
CA GLU A 539 31.89 3.84 6.26
C GLU A 539 33.04 3.20 5.50
N GLU A 540 32.73 2.46 4.44
CA GLU A 540 33.70 1.80 3.57
C GLU A 540 34.65 2.77 2.81
N PHE A 541 34.30 4.04 2.72
CA PHE A 541 35.08 5.08 2.07
C PHE A 541 35.71 6.07 3.05
N ILE A 542 35.46 5.93 4.34
CA ILE A 542 36.07 6.75 5.38
C ILE A 542 37.47 6.22 5.61
N GLN A 543 38.50 7.03 5.30
CA GLN A 543 39.88 6.68 5.63
C GLN A 543 40.07 6.72 7.15
N ASP A 544 40.69 5.67 7.72
CA ASP A 544 41.10 5.62 9.12
C ASP A 544 42.09 6.78 9.40
N THR A 545 41.57 7.93 9.76
CA THR A 545 42.35 8.97 10.40
C THR A 545 42.66 8.48 11.81
N LYS A 546 43.92 8.25 12.10
CA LYS A 546 44.47 7.72 13.37
C LYS A 546 44.10 8.53 14.61
N ASP A 547 43.41 9.63 14.46
CA ASP A 547 42.94 10.49 15.54
C ASP A 547 41.42 10.34 15.64
N GLY A 548 41.00 9.37 16.49
CA GLY A 548 39.59 9.01 16.75
C GLY A 548 38.77 10.08 17.45
N VAL A 549 38.75 11.29 16.94
CA VAL A 549 37.80 12.33 17.35
C VAL A 549 36.76 12.46 16.24
N TYR A 550 35.77 11.62 16.32
CA TYR A 550 34.51 11.87 15.62
C TYR A 550 33.81 13.01 16.34
N GLU A 551 33.79 14.19 15.76
CA GLU A 551 32.88 15.25 16.20
C GLU A 551 31.45 14.71 15.97
N ASN A 552 30.80 14.34 17.05
CA ASN A 552 29.34 14.09 17.07
C ASN A 552 28.63 15.42 16.79
N LYS A 553 28.52 15.81 15.54
CA LYS A 553 27.75 17.00 15.15
C LYS A 553 26.25 16.82 15.33
N ASP A 554 25.77 15.61 15.58
CA ASP A 554 24.35 15.28 15.46
C ASP A 554 23.58 15.15 16.77
N ALA A 555 24.24 15.09 17.92
CA ALA A 555 23.54 15.01 19.19
C ALA A 555 22.79 16.32 19.53
N ASP A 556 23.33 17.45 19.07
CA ASP A 556 22.73 18.77 19.29
C ASP A 556 21.64 19.12 18.26
N ASP A 557 21.63 18.46 17.09
CA ASP A 557 20.68 18.75 16.01
C ASP A 557 19.25 18.18 16.26
N ILE A 558 19.10 17.22 17.16
CA ILE A 558 17.78 16.68 17.53
C ILE A 558 16.92 17.75 18.25
N GLU A 559 17.55 18.66 18.99
CA GLU A 559 16.85 19.74 19.72
C GLU A 559 16.55 20.97 18.85
N MET A 560 17.20 21.13 17.71
CA MET A 560 17.16 22.37 16.93
C MET A 560 16.24 22.36 15.72
N MET A 561 15.42 21.34 15.50
CA MET A 561 14.36 21.45 14.50
C MET A 561 13.24 22.36 15.06
N PRO A 562 13.01 23.54 14.47
CA PRO A 562 11.87 24.36 14.90
C PRO A 562 10.59 23.56 14.68
N PRO A 563 9.69 23.48 15.69
CA PRO A 563 8.40 22.87 15.52
C PRO A 563 7.63 23.66 14.43
N GLY A 564 7.47 23.09 13.25
CA GLY A 564 6.67 23.72 12.20
C GLY A 564 7.18 23.64 10.76
N LYS A 565 8.38 23.14 10.51
CA LYS A 565 8.82 22.82 9.16
C LYS A 565 9.00 21.31 9.00
N THR A 566 7.91 20.58 9.00
CA THR A 566 7.88 19.27 8.37
C THR A 566 7.74 19.52 6.86
N PRO A 567 8.77 19.25 6.04
CA PRO A 567 8.71 19.49 4.59
C PRO A 567 7.59 18.72 3.90
N ASN A 568 7.03 17.71 4.56
CA ASN A 568 6.16 16.70 3.96
C ASN A 568 4.67 16.80 4.32
N GLN A 569 4.22 17.82 5.04
CA GLN A 569 2.78 17.97 5.31
C GLN A 569 1.92 18.20 4.05
N ALA A 570 2.54 18.40 2.90
CA ALA A 570 1.82 18.77 1.68
C ALA A 570 1.56 17.61 0.71
N SER A 571 2.24 16.47 0.81
CA SER A 571 1.90 15.33 -0.04
C SER A 571 0.82 14.49 0.60
N THR A 572 -0.41 14.98 0.52
CA THR A 572 -1.58 14.17 0.85
C THR A 572 -1.79 13.11 -0.24
N ILE A 573 -2.45 12.01 0.10
CA ILE A 573 -2.87 10.97 -0.85
C ILE A 573 -3.66 11.57 -2.02
N MET A 574 -4.42 12.63 -1.76
CA MET A 574 -5.14 13.41 -2.77
C MET A 574 -4.23 14.05 -3.81
N THR A 575 -3.06 14.56 -3.40
CA THR A 575 -2.10 15.16 -4.33
C THR A 575 -1.51 14.11 -5.29
N LEU A 576 -1.23 12.90 -4.79
CA LEU A 576 -0.82 11.79 -5.65
C LEU A 576 -1.92 11.41 -6.64
N PHE A 577 -3.15 11.38 -6.20
CA PHE A 577 -4.29 11.09 -7.05
C PHE A 577 -4.44 12.13 -8.16
N ASP A 578 -4.38 13.42 -7.84
CA ASP A 578 -4.50 14.50 -8.81
C ASP A 578 -3.36 14.45 -9.83
N THR A 579 -2.15 14.12 -9.40
CA THR A 579 -0.98 13.95 -10.27
C THR A 579 -1.18 12.79 -11.27
N PHE A 580 -1.84 11.71 -10.85
CA PHE A 580 -2.05 10.50 -11.65
C PHE A 580 -3.51 10.27 -12.03
N ASP A 581 -4.30 11.32 -12.21
CA ASP A 581 -5.73 11.23 -12.58
C ASP A 581 -5.97 10.36 -13.82
N LEU A 582 -5.12 10.49 -14.83
CA LEU A 582 -5.17 9.67 -16.04
C LEU A 582 -4.58 8.26 -15.86
N GLY A 583 -4.00 7.95 -14.71
CA GLY A 583 -3.21 6.74 -14.45
C GLY A 583 -1.72 6.96 -14.68
N LEU A 584 -0.91 5.98 -14.27
CA LEU A 584 0.52 6.00 -14.56
C LEU A 584 0.75 5.90 -16.08
N PRO A 585 1.71 6.67 -16.64
CA PRO A 585 2.01 6.66 -18.06
C PRO A 585 2.58 5.31 -18.51
N ASN A 586 2.42 4.97 -19.78
CA ASN A 586 3.10 3.81 -20.34
C ASN A 586 4.63 4.06 -20.36
N LEU A 587 5.43 3.07 -19.98
CA LEU A 587 6.89 3.16 -19.93
C LEU A 587 7.51 3.56 -21.28
N GLU A 588 6.91 3.16 -22.38
CA GLU A 588 7.41 3.43 -23.74
C GLU A 588 7.40 4.91 -24.12
N ILE A 589 6.53 5.71 -23.48
CA ILE A 589 6.44 7.14 -23.77
C ILE A 589 7.30 8.00 -22.84
N LEU A 590 7.87 7.39 -21.79
CA LEU A 590 8.69 8.11 -20.83
C LEU A 590 10.05 8.47 -21.42
N PRO A 591 10.60 9.65 -21.07
CA PRO A 591 11.99 9.96 -21.36
C PRO A 591 12.92 8.91 -20.76
N LEU A 592 13.90 8.46 -21.52
CA LEU A 592 14.90 7.49 -21.09
C LEU A 592 16.27 8.16 -21.04
N LEU A 593 16.96 8.05 -19.90
CA LEU A 593 18.27 8.61 -19.67
C LEU A 593 19.33 7.50 -19.53
N SER A 594 20.51 7.75 -20.09
CA SER A 594 21.72 6.96 -19.84
C SER A 594 22.24 7.16 -18.41
N PHE A 595 23.24 6.40 -18.00
CA PHE A 595 23.84 6.51 -16.66
C PHE A 595 24.44 7.90 -16.36
N ASP A 596 24.89 8.63 -17.38
CA ASP A 596 25.43 10.00 -17.29
C ASP A 596 24.35 11.10 -17.43
N GLY A 597 23.08 10.71 -17.59
CA GLY A 597 21.92 11.63 -17.65
C GLY A 597 21.65 12.20 -19.04
N GLU A 598 22.20 11.61 -20.10
CA GLU A 598 21.86 11.99 -21.49
C GLU A 598 20.58 11.30 -21.95
N GLU A 599 19.73 12.01 -22.71
CA GLU A 599 18.53 11.38 -23.28
C GLU A 599 18.91 10.32 -24.33
N LEU A 600 18.33 9.13 -24.17
CA LEU A 600 18.48 8.00 -25.08
C LEU A 600 17.16 7.62 -25.76
N THR A 601 17.29 7.06 -26.95
CA THR A 601 16.21 6.24 -27.54
C THR A 601 16.37 4.78 -27.15
N GLN A 602 15.28 4.02 -27.17
CA GLN A 602 15.31 2.57 -26.88
C GLN A 602 16.30 1.80 -27.79
N GLU A 603 16.44 2.24 -29.02
CA GLU A 603 17.38 1.66 -29.98
C GLU A 603 18.83 1.90 -29.57
N LYS A 604 19.18 3.15 -29.18
CA LYS A 604 20.51 3.49 -28.68
C LYS A 604 20.85 2.74 -27.40
N LEU A 605 19.89 2.63 -26.45
CA LEU A 605 20.07 1.81 -25.26
C LEU A 605 20.41 0.36 -25.62
N THR A 606 19.66 -0.24 -26.55
CA THR A 606 19.87 -1.63 -26.99
C THR A 606 21.26 -1.80 -27.62
N GLN A 607 21.70 -0.83 -28.42
CA GLN A 607 23.04 -0.85 -29.03
C GLN A 607 24.14 -0.73 -27.97
N GLN A 608 24.03 0.27 -27.09
CA GLN A 608 25.01 0.47 -26.01
C GLN A 608 25.09 -0.73 -25.07
N THR A 609 23.95 -1.33 -24.74
CA THR A 609 23.88 -2.56 -23.95
C THR A 609 24.63 -3.71 -24.62
N LYS A 610 24.43 -3.90 -25.93
CA LYS A 610 25.11 -4.96 -26.69
C LYS A 610 26.63 -4.75 -26.72
N GLU A 611 27.07 -3.53 -26.97
CA GLU A 611 28.49 -3.17 -26.96
C GLU A 611 29.12 -3.38 -25.60
N TYR A 612 28.47 -2.87 -24.54
CA TYR A 612 28.98 -3.00 -23.17
C TYR A 612 28.97 -4.47 -22.70
N SER A 613 27.92 -5.24 -23.00
CA SER A 613 27.86 -6.65 -22.61
C SER A 613 28.97 -7.48 -23.28
N GLN A 614 29.34 -7.19 -24.53
CA GLN A 614 30.48 -7.84 -25.19
C GLN A 614 31.82 -7.50 -24.51
N GLN A 615 32.01 -6.22 -24.17
CA GLN A 615 33.21 -5.81 -23.44
C GLN A 615 33.26 -6.47 -22.05
N PHE A 616 32.16 -6.47 -21.32
CA PHE A 616 32.05 -7.10 -20.01
C PHE A 616 32.37 -8.59 -20.05
N ARG A 617 31.81 -9.32 -21.00
CA ARG A 617 32.05 -10.76 -21.23
C ARG A 617 33.56 -11.05 -21.39
N THR A 618 34.26 -10.20 -22.12
CA THR A 618 35.69 -10.36 -22.38
C THR A 618 36.55 -9.99 -21.17
N LEU A 619 36.20 -8.89 -20.49
CA LEU A 619 37.03 -8.34 -19.41
C LEU A 619 36.77 -9.03 -18.06
N HIS A 620 35.53 -9.36 -17.77
CA HIS A 620 35.06 -9.84 -16.46
C HIS A 620 34.38 -11.20 -16.50
N GLY A 621 33.76 -11.55 -17.65
CA GLY A 621 32.95 -12.76 -17.77
C GLY A 621 33.76 -14.03 -18.09
N GLY A 622 35.05 -13.94 -18.33
CA GLY A 622 35.89 -15.09 -18.69
C GLY A 622 35.52 -15.75 -20.03
N CYS A 623 34.75 -15.06 -20.89
CA CYS A 623 34.32 -15.55 -22.19
C CYS A 623 35.42 -15.31 -23.24
N SER A 624 36.21 -16.33 -23.57
CA SER A 624 37.15 -16.29 -24.70
C SER A 624 36.47 -16.79 -25.98
N SER A 625 37.01 -16.39 -27.15
CA SER A 625 36.50 -16.83 -28.47
C SER A 625 36.44 -18.36 -28.63
N ASP A 626 37.31 -19.09 -27.92
CA ASP A 626 37.38 -20.56 -27.95
C ASP A 626 36.27 -21.24 -27.12
N ARG A 627 35.61 -20.50 -26.24
CA ARG A 627 34.50 -20.99 -25.39
C ARG A 627 33.10 -20.69 -25.95
N GLU A 628 33.01 -19.84 -26.98
CA GLU A 628 31.75 -19.60 -27.71
C GLU A 628 31.37 -20.85 -28.51
N GLY A 629 30.64 -21.75 -27.90
CA GLY A 629 30.21 -23.02 -28.49
C GLY A 629 30.12 -24.17 -27.50
N ALA A 630 30.68 -24.02 -26.31
CA ALA A 630 30.68 -25.04 -25.28
C ALA A 630 29.44 -24.99 -24.35
N GLY A 631 28.27 -24.56 -24.87
CA GLY A 631 27.01 -24.59 -24.11
C GLY A 631 26.56 -23.26 -23.51
N TYR A 632 27.34 -22.17 -23.66
CA TYR A 632 26.93 -20.85 -23.18
C TYR A 632 26.16 -20.06 -24.24
N SER A 633 25.06 -19.45 -23.83
CA SER A 633 24.30 -18.54 -24.69
C SER A 633 25.03 -17.20 -24.85
N ARG A 634 24.82 -16.53 -26.00
CA ARG A 634 25.32 -15.16 -26.20
C ARG A 634 24.73 -14.14 -25.22
N SER A 635 23.66 -14.51 -24.53
CA SER A 635 23.03 -13.68 -23.48
C SER A 635 23.72 -13.83 -22.11
N ASP A 636 24.55 -14.87 -21.89
CA ASP A 636 25.19 -15.12 -20.62
C ASP A 636 26.37 -14.18 -20.43
N LEU A 637 26.42 -13.46 -19.34
CA LEU A 637 27.49 -12.51 -19.04
C LEU A 637 28.77 -13.19 -18.56
N PHE A 638 28.66 -14.38 -17.97
CA PHE A 638 29.77 -15.16 -17.43
C PHE A 638 29.88 -16.51 -18.11
N CYS A 639 31.11 -16.93 -18.40
CA CYS A 639 31.47 -18.20 -19.01
C CYS A 639 32.42 -18.97 -18.08
N LEU A 640 32.10 -19.00 -16.79
CA LEU A 640 32.89 -19.70 -15.78
C LEU A 640 32.64 -21.20 -15.87
N GLU A 641 33.70 -22.01 -15.79
CA GLU A 641 33.58 -23.47 -15.65
C GLU A 641 32.97 -23.76 -14.26
N GLY A 642 31.81 -24.46 -14.21
CA GLY A 642 31.21 -24.95 -12.98
C GLY A 642 32.03 -26.06 -12.32
#